data_b936a211a820634e7a4c24756b59ab67
#
_entry.id   b936a211a820634e7a4c24756b59ab67
#
_cell.length_a   1.000
_cell.length_b   1.000
_cell.length_c   1.000
_cell.angle_alpha   90.00
_cell.angle_beta   90.00
_cell.angle_gamma   90.00
#
_symmetry.space_group_name_H-M   'P 1'
#
loop_
_entity.id
_entity.type
_entity.pdbx_description
1 polymer ?
#
loop_
_entity_poly.entity_id
_entity_poly.type
_entity_poly.pdbx_seq_one_letter_code
_entity_poly.pdbx_strand_id
1 'polypeptide(L)'
;MIHDRANDTDAAALQRRLEELIAHARFAAALDLIAEFQARGPVSAEMEHPIALARCRALLGLGRWREVADLAERKLEELYAARPDDKKPILEYHIAAGRAVWRIGRPSRAEEHFRAAYHISRWDFEDLEGMLRSRNLLGLCFLGAGEIQRAVGEFGRGQLQARGAGLSHEEANFSLNLSIALAKLGRFEQADQELTRARALFGERGHSRGKVQTRLCLGQHLRIRGDLRGAESHIRGALSEAEELGFEREHVIALEYLGDIALDQFDNQSAIERFDQGLLLAERLAPEGDLIPELCRRIAEVHVRIGEPNRALVTCERGLRIARRINDRFEEAATCRVMAMAHLLLGHRERALRAAREGAQFLRKLEAMYELTRILVWSGETLLSGKDSEERGVARDHLWEARSLAMTMNLDRWVERIEKVLGVDLEPAAPAPVRRGAMPAEMPEGADPECFRFGIVTQDRRIAELIRILERAASSRLPILILGEKGSGREMLARAAYELGDRRDRPFVVGRCSTLPDDHLDADLFGHDRPGGASSAATKPGLFEGANGGVIYLDEVSELLVGAQAKLLRVIEMGELRRVGAAGVRHVDVRVVAASTRDLAGLVRRGLFRDDLYYRLNGIRLEVPPLRERVEDIELIGQYFLERACAQSRKRVSFTGDAWAQFRSHPWPGNVQELKSMIERAVSLAADGDLIGAELVPLRPARRSGRAPSGAEPLRPESRTEREQILTALRANRGNQSEAARSLGGMKRTTLLYKMKKLDIRPEEYG
;
A
#
# COMPACT_ATOMS: atom_id res chain seq x y z
N MET A 1 -38.53 35.89 30.48
CA MET A 1 -37.16 36.29 30.93
C MET A 1 -36.65 35.55 32.16
N ILE A 2 -37.46 35.20 33.20
CA ILE A 2 -36.96 34.40 34.38
C ILE A 2 -36.95 32.91 34.08
N HIS A 3 -37.90 32.40 33.27
CA HIS A 3 -37.95 30.97 32.87
C HIS A 3 -36.87 30.61 31.86
N ASP A 4 -36.44 31.54 30.99
CA ASP A 4 -35.36 31.27 29.99
C ASP A 4 -33.96 31.16 30.63
N ARG A 5 -33.68 31.99 31.69
CA ARG A 5 -32.37 31.92 32.37
C ARG A 5 -32.18 30.65 33.24
N ALA A 6 -33.26 30.07 33.73
CA ALA A 6 -33.18 28.79 34.48
C ALA A 6 -32.91 27.62 33.50
N ASN A 7 -33.52 27.63 32.31
CA ASN A 7 -33.29 26.62 31.27
C ASN A 7 -31.86 26.69 30.69
N ASP A 8 -31.31 27.88 30.50
CA ASP A 8 -29.93 28.05 29.98
C ASP A 8 -28.87 27.55 30.98
N THR A 9 -29.09 27.72 32.27
CA THR A 9 -28.17 27.22 33.32
C THR A 9 -28.21 25.69 33.39
N ASP A 10 -29.37 25.07 33.21
CA ASP A 10 -29.56 23.63 33.16
C ASP A 10 -28.97 23.02 31.86
N ALA A 11 -29.08 23.71 30.73
CA ALA A 11 -28.55 23.29 29.44
C ALA A 11 -27.02 23.23 29.43
N ALA A 12 -26.35 24.29 29.92
CA ALA A 12 -24.89 24.34 30.03
C ALA A 12 -24.34 23.33 31.06
N ALA A 13 -25.09 23.06 32.13
CA ALA A 13 -24.73 22.02 33.13
C ALA A 13 -24.85 20.61 32.53
N LEU A 14 -25.90 20.35 31.74
CA LEU A 14 -26.12 19.10 31.03
C LEU A 14 -24.98 18.84 30.04
N GLN A 15 -24.62 19.83 29.20
CA GLN A 15 -23.59 19.67 28.21
C GLN A 15 -22.23 19.33 28.86
N ARG A 16 -21.83 20.06 29.88
CA ARG A 16 -20.61 19.77 30.66
C ARG A 16 -20.61 18.35 31.21
N ARG A 17 -21.75 17.92 31.80
CA ARG A 17 -21.86 16.58 32.38
C ARG A 17 -21.82 15.47 31.33
N LEU A 18 -22.41 15.68 30.14
CA LEU A 18 -22.31 14.76 29.02
C LEU A 18 -20.89 14.66 28.52
N GLU A 19 -20.18 15.78 28.37
CA GLU A 19 -18.77 15.80 27.96
C GLU A 19 -17.88 15.05 28.97
N GLU A 20 -18.08 15.24 30.29
CA GLU A 20 -17.37 14.48 31.31
C GLU A 20 -17.65 12.97 31.24
N LEU A 21 -18.91 12.55 31.10
CA LEU A 21 -19.26 11.13 31.00
C LEU A 21 -18.67 10.48 29.75
N ILE A 22 -18.70 11.17 28.62
CA ILE A 22 -18.14 10.69 27.36
C ILE A 22 -16.60 10.63 27.43
N ALA A 23 -15.97 11.63 28.04
CA ALA A 23 -14.51 11.66 28.22
C ALA A 23 -13.99 10.50 29.09
N HIS A 24 -14.79 10.09 30.10
CA HIS A 24 -14.50 8.96 30.98
C HIS A 24 -15.08 7.61 30.49
N ALA A 25 -15.47 7.52 29.20
CA ALA A 25 -16.04 6.32 28.58
C ALA A 25 -17.31 5.75 29.26
N ARG A 26 -18.03 6.58 30.05
CA ARG A 26 -19.28 6.19 30.70
C ARG A 26 -20.49 6.38 29.78
N PHE A 27 -20.45 5.72 28.63
CA PHE A 27 -21.36 5.95 27.49
C PHE A 27 -22.83 5.58 27.81
N ALA A 28 -23.06 4.49 28.55
CA ALA A 28 -24.42 4.11 29.00
C ALA A 28 -25.04 5.20 29.89
N ALA A 29 -24.27 5.67 30.87
CA ALA A 29 -24.74 6.73 31.78
C ALA A 29 -25.01 8.06 31.03
N ALA A 30 -24.26 8.34 29.96
CA ALA A 30 -24.52 9.50 29.09
C ALA A 30 -25.84 9.34 28.33
N LEU A 31 -26.19 8.15 27.84
CA LEU A 31 -27.49 7.89 27.20
C LEU A 31 -28.64 7.97 28.16
N ASP A 32 -28.48 7.43 29.40
CA ASP A 32 -29.50 7.51 30.46
C ASP A 32 -29.77 8.98 30.83
N LEU A 33 -28.73 9.77 31.01
CA LEU A 33 -28.85 11.21 31.29
C LEU A 33 -29.57 11.98 30.18
N ILE A 34 -29.28 11.64 28.89
CA ILE A 34 -29.99 12.21 27.73
C ILE A 34 -31.46 11.84 27.76
N ALA A 35 -31.80 10.56 28.05
CA ALA A 35 -33.18 10.08 28.14
C ALA A 35 -33.94 10.75 29.26
N GLU A 36 -33.34 10.87 30.44
CA GLU A 36 -33.93 11.59 31.58
C GLU A 36 -34.20 13.06 31.26
N PHE A 37 -33.28 13.74 30.60
CA PHE A 37 -33.45 15.14 30.19
C PHE A 37 -34.59 15.31 29.19
N GLN A 38 -34.64 14.44 28.16
CA GLN A 38 -35.72 14.46 27.16
C GLN A 38 -37.10 14.10 27.74
N ALA A 39 -37.18 13.32 28.79
CA ALA A 39 -38.42 12.98 29.49
C ALA A 39 -39.02 14.17 30.29
N ARG A 40 -38.22 15.21 30.60
CA ARG A 40 -38.70 16.39 31.35
C ARG A 40 -39.43 17.41 30.49
N GLY A 41 -39.32 17.31 29.15
CA GLY A 41 -40.02 18.20 28.23
C GLY A 41 -39.33 18.36 26.86
N PRO A 42 -39.90 19.16 25.97
CA PRO A 42 -39.30 19.42 24.65
C PRO A 42 -37.95 20.11 24.80
N VAL A 43 -36.99 19.64 24.02
CA VAL A 43 -35.63 20.22 23.95
C VAL A 43 -35.67 21.54 23.16
N SER A 44 -34.99 22.57 23.66
CA SER A 44 -34.87 23.83 22.94
C SER A 44 -34.10 23.63 21.62
N ALA A 45 -34.38 24.44 20.60
CA ALA A 45 -33.72 24.35 19.31
C ALA A 45 -32.19 24.48 19.41
N GLU A 46 -31.69 25.28 20.35
CA GLU A 46 -30.26 25.47 20.59
C GLU A 46 -29.58 24.21 21.14
N MET A 47 -30.28 23.40 21.91
CA MET A 47 -29.77 22.17 22.54
C MET A 47 -29.97 20.92 21.68
N GLU A 48 -30.77 20.99 20.63
CA GLU A 48 -31.09 19.83 19.80
C GLU A 48 -29.85 19.18 19.20
N HIS A 49 -28.99 19.96 18.54
CA HIS A 49 -27.78 19.46 17.92
C HIS A 49 -26.72 19.01 18.94
N PRO A 50 -26.40 19.76 20.00
CA PRO A 50 -25.48 19.32 21.05
C PRO A 50 -25.87 17.98 21.67
N ILE A 51 -27.15 17.77 22.01
CA ILE A 51 -27.64 16.51 22.57
C ILE A 51 -27.60 15.37 21.58
N ALA A 52 -28.00 15.60 20.32
CA ALA A 52 -27.96 14.57 19.28
C ALA A 52 -26.51 14.15 18.94
N LEU A 53 -25.56 15.08 18.93
CA LEU A 53 -24.13 14.79 18.75
C LEU A 53 -23.53 14.07 19.95
N ALA A 54 -23.90 14.44 21.18
CA ALA A 54 -23.51 13.70 22.38
C ALA A 54 -24.04 12.27 22.36
N ARG A 55 -25.31 12.08 21.92
CA ARG A 55 -25.92 10.76 21.70
C ARG A 55 -25.15 9.95 20.65
N CYS A 56 -24.79 10.56 19.51
CA CYS A 56 -23.95 9.91 18.51
C CYS A 56 -22.61 9.45 19.11
N ARG A 57 -21.92 10.30 19.88
CA ARG A 57 -20.64 9.97 20.53
C ARG A 57 -20.77 8.82 21.52
N ALA A 58 -21.81 8.81 22.35
CA ALA A 58 -22.09 7.74 23.31
C ALA A 58 -22.42 6.42 22.60
N LEU A 59 -23.28 6.45 21.57
CA LEU A 59 -23.61 5.28 20.76
C LEU A 59 -22.40 4.74 20.01
N LEU A 60 -21.50 5.61 19.51
CA LEU A 60 -20.22 5.21 18.88
C LEU A 60 -19.34 4.47 19.91
N GLY A 61 -19.29 4.94 21.15
CA GLY A 61 -18.54 4.29 22.22
C GLY A 61 -19.08 2.91 22.59
N LEU A 62 -20.40 2.71 22.50
CA LEU A 62 -21.07 1.43 22.76
C LEU A 62 -21.13 0.47 21.57
N GLY A 63 -20.54 0.85 20.43
CA GLY A 63 -20.57 0.00 19.22
C GLY A 63 -21.95 -0.10 18.53
N ARG A 64 -22.88 0.80 18.85
CA ARG A 64 -24.24 0.82 18.25
C ARG A 64 -24.25 1.58 16.93
N TRP A 65 -23.39 1.13 15.99
CA TRP A 65 -23.05 1.84 14.73
C TRP A 65 -24.25 2.15 13.85
N ARG A 66 -25.22 1.22 13.74
CA ARG A 66 -26.41 1.43 12.88
C ARG A 66 -27.25 2.59 13.34
N GLU A 67 -27.47 2.69 14.66
CA GLU A 67 -28.27 3.78 15.23
C GLU A 67 -27.59 5.14 15.04
N VAL A 68 -26.25 5.17 15.12
CA VAL A 68 -25.50 6.39 14.82
C VAL A 68 -25.64 6.78 13.35
N ALA A 69 -25.51 5.83 12.43
CA ALA A 69 -25.64 6.10 11.01
C ALA A 69 -27.04 6.65 10.70
N ASP A 70 -28.08 5.99 11.17
CA ASP A 70 -29.48 6.39 10.97
C ASP A 70 -29.80 7.76 11.58
N LEU A 71 -29.24 8.05 12.76
CA LEU A 71 -29.44 9.35 13.43
C LEU A 71 -28.70 10.47 12.70
N ALA A 72 -27.42 10.24 12.40
CA ALA A 72 -26.58 11.27 11.80
C ALA A 72 -27.01 11.57 10.35
N GLU A 73 -27.36 10.55 9.55
CA GLU A 73 -27.80 10.73 8.17
C GLU A 73 -29.15 11.48 8.11
N ARG A 74 -30.12 11.14 8.99
CA ARG A 74 -31.38 11.92 9.08
C ARG A 74 -31.11 13.38 9.45
N LYS A 75 -30.24 13.64 10.42
CA LYS A 75 -29.90 15.01 10.82
C LYS A 75 -29.18 15.77 9.70
N LEU A 76 -28.38 15.10 8.88
CA LEU A 76 -27.80 15.68 7.69
C LEU A 76 -28.85 16.05 6.64
N GLU A 77 -29.84 15.18 6.40
CA GLU A 77 -30.94 15.48 5.47
C GLU A 77 -31.76 16.70 5.95
N GLU A 78 -32.12 16.76 7.25
CA GLU A 78 -32.82 17.91 7.86
C GLU A 78 -32.01 19.20 7.68
N LEU A 79 -30.72 19.19 8.01
CA LEU A 79 -29.85 20.35 7.93
C LEU A 79 -29.61 20.81 6.47
N TYR A 80 -29.44 19.90 5.54
CA TYR A 80 -29.29 20.28 4.12
C TYR A 80 -30.59 20.86 3.54
N ALA A 81 -31.75 20.42 4.01
CA ALA A 81 -33.03 21.00 3.64
C ALA A 81 -33.23 22.41 4.22
N ALA A 82 -32.84 22.60 5.49
CA ALA A 82 -32.96 23.88 6.20
C ALA A 82 -31.95 24.95 5.72
N ARG A 83 -30.83 24.54 5.13
CA ARG A 83 -29.72 25.41 4.67
C ARG A 83 -29.24 26.37 5.76
N PRO A 84 -28.78 25.87 6.91
CA PRO A 84 -28.38 26.74 8.01
C PRO A 84 -27.13 27.55 7.64
N ASP A 85 -27.00 28.76 8.23
CA ASP A 85 -25.79 29.56 8.10
C ASP A 85 -24.61 28.91 8.83
N ASP A 86 -24.86 28.31 9.99
CA ASP A 86 -23.87 27.54 10.75
C ASP A 86 -23.78 26.10 10.22
N LYS A 87 -22.66 25.77 9.58
CA LYS A 87 -22.37 24.44 9.04
C LYS A 87 -21.59 23.53 10.02
N LYS A 88 -21.31 23.99 11.23
CA LYS A 88 -20.58 23.21 12.24
C LYS A 88 -21.31 21.92 12.63
N PRO A 89 -22.64 21.91 12.84
CA PRO A 89 -23.37 20.65 13.05
C PRO A 89 -23.27 19.71 11.86
N ILE A 90 -23.32 20.21 10.62
CA ILE A 90 -23.17 19.38 9.40
C ILE A 90 -21.81 18.67 9.38
N LEU A 91 -20.73 19.39 9.71
CA LEU A 91 -19.39 18.82 9.83
C LEU A 91 -19.34 17.66 10.82
N GLU A 92 -19.84 17.88 12.04
CA GLU A 92 -19.82 16.88 13.11
C GLU A 92 -20.69 15.65 12.78
N TYR A 93 -21.85 15.82 12.15
CA TYR A 93 -22.66 14.69 11.71
C TYR A 93 -22.01 13.92 10.56
N HIS A 94 -21.32 14.54 9.63
CA HIS A 94 -20.52 13.82 8.63
C HIS A 94 -19.43 12.98 9.29
N ILE A 95 -18.75 13.51 10.31
CA ILE A 95 -17.75 12.74 11.06
C ILE A 95 -18.39 11.56 11.77
N ALA A 96 -19.54 11.77 12.45
CA ALA A 96 -20.26 10.71 13.16
C ALA A 96 -20.78 9.64 12.20
N ALA A 97 -21.46 10.05 11.13
CA ALA A 97 -21.96 9.14 10.09
C ALA A 97 -20.82 8.35 9.43
N GLY A 98 -19.74 9.02 9.03
CA GLY A 98 -18.58 8.39 8.41
C GLY A 98 -17.97 7.31 9.29
N ARG A 99 -17.77 7.59 10.59
CA ARG A 99 -17.27 6.62 11.57
C ARG A 99 -18.21 5.41 11.73
N ALA A 100 -19.51 5.64 11.81
CA ALA A 100 -20.52 4.60 11.97
C ALA A 100 -20.62 3.73 10.72
N VAL A 101 -20.74 4.34 9.55
CA VAL A 101 -20.87 3.66 8.25
C VAL A 101 -19.61 2.84 7.91
N TRP A 102 -18.42 3.34 8.28
CA TRP A 102 -17.18 2.59 8.17
C TRP A 102 -17.23 1.30 8.99
N ARG A 103 -17.67 1.39 10.26
CA ARG A 103 -17.79 0.23 11.16
C ARG A 103 -18.89 -0.77 10.74
N ILE A 104 -19.88 -0.34 9.96
CA ILE A 104 -20.89 -1.22 9.36
C ILE A 104 -20.35 -1.95 8.10
N GLY A 105 -19.12 -1.62 7.66
CA GLY A 105 -18.52 -2.26 6.49
C GLY A 105 -18.87 -1.59 5.16
N ARG A 106 -19.15 -0.29 5.16
CA ARG A 106 -19.43 0.51 3.94
C ARG A 106 -18.34 1.57 3.72
N PRO A 107 -17.10 1.19 3.38
CA PRO A 107 -15.96 2.11 3.34
C PRO A 107 -16.11 3.21 2.30
N SER A 108 -16.71 2.94 1.15
CA SER A 108 -16.94 3.96 0.11
C SER A 108 -17.84 5.09 0.60
N ARG A 109 -18.91 4.75 1.35
CA ARG A 109 -19.82 5.75 1.92
C ARG A 109 -19.16 6.51 3.09
N ALA A 110 -18.31 5.84 3.87
CA ALA A 110 -17.51 6.50 4.89
C ALA A 110 -16.53 7.50 4.29
N GLU A 111 -15.87 7.13 3.18
CA GLU A 111 -14.99 8.02 2.42
C GLU A 111 -15.75 9.28 1.94
N GLU A 112 -16.98 9.14 1.43
CA GLU A 112 -17.83 10.26 1.03
C GLU A 112 -18.07 11.24 2.20
N HIS A 113 -18.47 10.70 3.36
CA HIS A 113 -18.70 11.51 4.56
C HIS A 113 -17.42 12.21 5.04
N PHE A 114 -16.30 11.51 5.13
CA PHE A 114 -15.03 12.13 5.58
C PHE A 114 -14.50 13.14 4.57
N ARG A 115 -14.72 12.94 3.26
CA ARG A 115 -14.40 13.95 2.23
C ARG A 115 -15.29 15.17 2.36
N ALA A 116 -16.60 14.99 2.60
CA ALA A 116 -17.51 16.10 2.84
C ALA A 116 -17.08 16.92 4.08
N ALA A 117 -16.77 16.23 5.18
CA ALA A 117 -16.25 16.89 6.39
C ALA A 117 -14.94 17.67 6.11
N TYR A 118 -14.01 17.07 5.37
CA TYR A 118 -12.77 17.73 4.96
C TYR A 118 -13.03 19.00 4.13
N HIS A 119 -13.98 18.94 3.18
CA HIS A 119 -14.31 20.07 2.33
C HIS A 119 -15.00 21.19 3.11
N ILE A 120 -15.92 20.86 4.03
CA ILE A 120 -16.58 21.84 4.90
C ILE A 120 -15.54 22.56 5.77
N SER A 121 -14.65 21.82 6.43
CA SER A 121 -13.57 22.40 7.24
C SER A 121 -12.68 23.33 6.41
N ARG A 122 -12.37 22.96 5.17
CA ARG A 122 -11.46 23.72 4.31
C ARG A 122 -12.06 24.98 3.73
N TRP A 123 -13.29 24.89 3.26
CA TRP A 123 -13.87 25.94 2.41
C TRP A 123 -14.87 26.84 3.15
N ASP A 124 -15.52 26.31 4.21
CA ASP A 124 -16.53 27.04 4.95
C ASP A 124 -15.98 27.67 6.25
N PHE A 125 -14.98 27.03 6.85
CA PHE A 125 -14.42 27.47 8.14
C PHE A 125 -12.94 27.86 8.10
N GLU A 126 -12.20 27.49 7.04
CA GLU A 126 -10.74 27.56 7.01
C GLU A 126 -10.10 26.88 8.26
N ASP A 127 -10.80 25.87 8.81
CA ASP A 127 -10.45 25.15 10.02
C ASP A 127 -9.43 24.04 9.69
N LEU A 128 -8.17 24.33 9.95
CA LEU A 128 -7.08 23.40 9.69
C LEU A 128 -7.17 22.15 10.60
N GLU A 129 -7.58 22.28 11.85
CA GLU A 129 -7.71 21.15 12.78
C GLU A 129 -8.82 20.20 12.33
N GLY A 130 -9.99 20.72 11.94
CA GLY A 130 -11.08 19.94 11.36
C GLY A 130 -10.69 19.22 10.07
N MET A 131 -9.92 19.91 9.20
CA MET A 131 -9.34 19.29 7.99
C MET A 131 -8.42 18.11 8.34
N LEU A 132 -7.51 18.30 9.27
CA LEU A 132 -6.54 17.28 9.69
C LEU A 132 -7.27 16.11 10.37
N ARG A 133 -8.26 16.39 11.23
CA ARG A 133 -9.11 15.36 11.85
C ARG A 133 -9.83 14.51 10.79
N SER A 134 -10.43 15.15 9.80
CA SER A 134 -11.13 14.46 8.70
C SER A 134 -10.16 13.64 7.84
N ARG A 135 -8.97 14.15 7.57
CA ARG A 135 -7.90 13.43 6.85
C ARG A 135 -7.39 12.22 7.63
N ASN A 136 -7.24 12.33 8.94
CA ASN A 136 -6.84 11.21 9.79
C ASN A 136 -7.89 10.09 9.74
N LEU A 137 -9.18 10.42 9.79
CA LEU A 137 -10.28 9.46 9.67
C LEU A 137 -10.32 8.81 8.28
N LEU A 138 -10.04 9.55 7.20
CA LEU A 138 -9.87 8.99 5.86
C LEU A 138 -8.74 7.97 5.82
N GLY A 139 -7.59 8.29 6.40
CA GLY A 139 -6.45 7.37 6.49
C GLY A 139 -6.80 6.09 7.25
N LEU A 140 -7.49 6.20 8.38
CA LEU A 140 -7.96 5.05 9.16
C LEU A 140 -9.00 4.20 8.39
N CYS A 141 -9.89 4.84 7.63
CA CYS A 141 -10.84 4.15 6.76
C CYS A 141 -10.13 3.32 5.70
N PHE A 142 -9.13 3.88 5.01
CA PHE A 142 -8.32 3.16 4.03
C PHE A 142 -7.52 2.02 4.67
N LEU A 143 -6.96 2.25 5.86
CA LEU A 143 -6.22 1.22 6.58
C LEU A 143 -7.11 0.01 6.93
N GLY A 144 -8.33 0.24 7.41
CA GLY A 144 -9.31 -0.81 7.69
C GLY A 144 -9.84 -1.51 6.44
N ALA A 145 -9.97 -0.79 5.32
CA ALA A 145 -10.34 -1.38 4.02
C ALA A 145 -9.20 -2.18 3.36
N GLY A 146 -8.00 -2.19 3.95
CA GLY A 146 -6.83 -2.86 3.39
C GLY A 146 -6.10 -2.04 2.31
N GLU A 147 -6.48 -0.78 2.09
CA GLU A 147 -5.82 0.13 1.13
C GLU A 147 -4.63 0.84 1.79
N ILE A 148 -3.65 0.04 2.27
CA ILE A 148 -2.61 0.50 3.20
C ILE A 148 -1.76 1.62 2.59
N GLN A 149 -1.42 1.56 1.30
CA GLN A 149 -0.64 2.62 0.63
C GLN A 149 -1.39 3.96 0.58
N ARG A 150 -2.72 3.93 0.38
CA ARG A 150 -3.54 5.15 0.44
C ARG A 150 -3.56 5.73 1.85
N ALA A 151 -3.65 4.88 2.87
CA ALA A 151 -3.58 5.30 4.26
C ALA A 151 -2.24 5.98 4.58
N VAL A 152 -1.11 5.39 4.17
CA VAL A 152 0.23 5.99 4.30
C VAL A 152 0.28 7.36 3.63
N GLY A 153 -0.29 7.51 2.43
CA GLY A 153 -0.36 8.79 1.72
C GLY A 153 -1.16 9.85 2.46
N GLU A 154 -2.32 9.50 3.05
CA GLU A 154 -3.12 10.47 3.83
C GLU A 154 -2.46 10.85 5.15
N PHE A 155 -1.91 9.88 5.88
CA PHE A 155 -1.20 10.15 7.12
C PHE A 155 0.06 10.99 6.90
N GLY A 156 0.87 10.69 5.87
CA GLY A 156 2.06 11.48 5.55
C GLY A 156 1.73 12.93 5.18
N ARG A 157 0.71 13.16 4.34
CA ARG A 157 0.25 14.51 4.00
C ARG A 157 -0.28 15.27 5.21
N GLY A 158 -1.06 14.60 6.06
CA GLY A 158 -1.59 15.20 7.30
C GLY A 158 -0.48 15.56 8.28
N GLN A 159 0.50 14.68 8.45
CA GLN A 159 1.67 14.92 9.29
C GLN A 159 2.45 16.16 8.86
N LEU A 160 2.76 16.28 7.55
CA LEU A 160 3.48 17.44 7.02
C LEU A 160 2.70 18.74 7.22
N GLN A 161 1.38 18.74 7.04
CA GLN A 161 0.55 19.91 7.26
C GLN A 161 0.48 20.28 8.75
N ALA A 162 0.28 19.31 9.63
CA ALA A 162 0.26 19.53 11.09
C ALA A 162 1.59 20.12 11.57
N ARG A 163 2.72 19.60 11.09
CA ARG A 163 4.07 20.11 11.39
C ARG A 163 4.25 21.54 10.90
N GLY A 164 3.87 21.84 9.66
CA GLY A 164 3.98 23.19 9.10
C GLY A 164 3.16 24.23 9.84
N ALA A 165 2.08 23.81 10.51
CA ALA A 165 1.19 24.66 11.30
C ALA A 165 1.56 24.70 12.81
N GLY A 166 2.57 23.93 13.28
CA GLY A 166 2.91 23.85 14.69
C GLY A 166 1.89 23.07 15.53
N LEU A 167 1.02 22.27 14.92
CA LEU A 167 -0.01 21.47 15.59
C LEU A 167 0.58 20.13 16.06
N SER A 168 1.38 20.18 17.14
CA SER A 168 2.16 19.03 17.64
C SER A 168 1.29 17.82 18.00
N HIS A 169 0.06 18.04 18.51
CA HIS A 169 -0.85 16.96 18.86
C HIS A 169 -1.32 16.19 17.62
N GLU A 170 -1.72 16.91 16.57
CA GLU A 170 -2.15 16.32 15.31
C GLU A 170 -0.96 15.64 14.59
N GLU A 171 0.23 16.27 14.61
CA GLU A 171 1.44 15.64 14.10
C GLU A 171 1.73 14.31 14.79
N ALA A 172 1.60 14.25 16.13
CA ALA A 172 1.80 13.02 16.90
C ALA A 172 0.79 11.92 16.52
N ASN A 173 -0.50 12.28 16.35
CA ASN A 173 -1.54 11.34 15.93
C ASN A 173 -1.26 10.77 14.52
N PHE A 174 -0.86 11.62 13.58
CA PHE A 174 -0.47 11.18 12.25
C PHE A 174 0.77 10.30 12.27
N SER A 175 1.79 10.65 13.04
CA SER A 175 3.00 9.84 13.18
C SER A 175 2.69 8.44 13.75
N LEU A 176 1.82 8.36 14.77
CA LEU A 176 1.38 7.08 15.33
C LEU A 176 0.63 6.23 14.29
N ASN A 177 -0.36 6.78 13.59
CA ASN A 177 -1.14 6.05 12.59
C ASN A 177 -0.29 5.68 11.36
N LEU A 178 0.64 6.54 10.96
CA LEU A 178 1.61 6.26 9.90
C LEU A 178 2.51 5.08 10.29
N SER A 179 2.96 5.01 11.55
CA SER A 179 3.76 3.89 12.03
C SER A 179 3.01 2.55 11.95
N ILE A 180 1.73 2.53 12.32
CA ILE A 180 0.88 1.34 12.23
C ILE A 180 0.73 0.89 10.77
N ALA A 181 0.48 1.82 9.86
CA ALA A 181 0.35 1.52 8.44
C ALA A 181 1.68 1.00 7.84
N LEU A 182 2.80 1.62 8.20
CA LEU A 182 4.14 1.19 7.77
C LEU A 182 4.50 -0.21 8.31
N ALA A 183 4.15 -0.52 9.55
CA ALA A 183 4.38 -1.84 10.13
C ALA A 183 3.57 -2.93 9.41
N LYS A 184 2.32 -2.66 9.02
CA LYS A 184 1.53 -3.60 8.19
C LYS A 184 2.18 -3.87 6.82
N LEU A 185 2.87 -2.86 6.23
CA LEU A 185 3.69 -3.01 5.02
C LEU A 185 5.06 -3.68 5.28
N GLY A 186 5.39 -4.03 6.52
CA GLY A 186 6.69 -4.58 6.88
C GLY A 186 7.83 -3.54 6.94
N ARG A 187 7.54 -2.25 6.86
CA ARG A 187 8.52 -1.16 6.90
C ARG A 187 8.84 -0.75 8.34
N PHE A 188 9.35 -1.70 9.13
CA PHE A 188 9.50 -1.53 10.59
C PHE A 188 10.46 -0.41 11.01
N GLU A 189 11.54 -0.18 10.25
CA GLU A 189 12.48 0.91 10.57
C GLU A 189 11.82 2.30 10.47
N GLN A 190 11.04 2.50 9.41
CA GLN A 190 10.29 3.74 9.22
C GLN A 190 9.20 3.88 10.28
N ALA A 191 8.51 2.77 10.58
CA ALA A 191 7.52 2.74 11.63
C ALA A 191 8.10 3.16 12.99
N ASP A 192 9.30 2.69 13.35
CA ASP A 192 9.97 3.03 14.60
C ASP A 192 10.42 4.50 14.65
N GLN A 193 10.85 5.08 13.52
CA GLN A 193 11.16 6.50 13.42
C GLN A 193 9.91 7.34 13.71
N GLU A 194 8.77 6.97 13.13
CA GLU A 194 7.52 7.66 13.38
C GLU A 194 7.00 7.44 14.80
N LEU A 195 7.18 6.26 15.40
CA LEU A 195 6.87 6.03 16.82
C LEU A 195 7.73 6.86 17.76
N THR A 196 9.01 6.99 17.44
CA THR A 196 9.93 7.81 18.24
C THR A 196 9.50 9.28 18.22
N ARG A 197 9.10 9.77 17.03
CA ARG A 197 8.56 11.12 16.87
C ARG A 197 7.23 11.29 17.63
N ALA A 198 6.28 10.38 17.47
CA ALA A 198 5.00 10.44 18.16
C ALA A 198 5.19 10.45 19.69
N ARG A 199 6.10 9.61 20.21
CA ARG A 199 6.40 9.53 21.64
C ARG A 199 6.97 10.83 22.19
N ALA A 200 7.86 11.48 21.45
CA ALA A 200 8.44 12.77 21.86
C ALA A 200 7.34 13.84 21.94
N LEU A 201 6.52 13.99 20.89
CA LEU A 201 5.46 14.98 20.82
C LEU A 201 4.35 14.76 21.88
N PHE A 202 3.94 13.52 22.13
CA PHE A 202 2.99 13.21 23.21
C PHE A 202 3.63 13.42 24.60
N GLY A 203 4.96 13.24 24.70
CA GLY A 203 5.73 13.49 25.92
C GLY A 203 5.68 14.94 26.35
N GLU A 204 5.97 15.85 25.45
CA GLU A 204 6.02 17.30 25.68
C GLU A 204 4.70 17.89 26.16
N ARG A 205 3.58 17.34 25.71
CA ARG A 205 2.24 17.82 26.04
C ARG A 205 1.49 17.03 27.12
N GLY A 206 2.14 16.05 27.75
CA GLY A 206 1.51 15.25 28.80
C GLY A 206 0.36 14.34 28.35
N HIS A 207 0.25 14.01 27.04
CA HIS A 207 -0.85 13.23 26.49
C HIS A 207 -0.71 11.73 26.81
N SER A 208 -1.26 11.31 27.96
CA SER A 208 -1.07 9.97 28.53
C SER A 208 -1.50 8.85 27.58
N ARG A 209 -2.68 8.95 26.94
CA ARG A 209 -3.18 7.90 26.03
C ARG A 209 -2.26 7.68 24.83
N GLY A 210 -1.77 8.75 24.21
CA GLY A 210 -0.82 8.64 23.10
C GLY A 210 0.51 7.99 23.51
N LYS A 211 0.97 8.23 24.74
CA LYS A 211 2.15 7.55 25.30
C LYS A 211 1.95 6.06 25.44
N VAL A 212 0.78 5.64 25.99
CA VAL A 212 0.42 4.22 26.12
C VAL A 212 0.37 3.56 24.73
N GLN A 213 -0.30 4.17 23.77
CA GLN A 213 -0.41 3.64 22.40
C GLN A 213 0.96 3.49 21.72
N THR A 214 1.85 4.48 21.84
CA THR A 214 3.19 4.38 21.28
C THR A 214 4.04 3.30 21.95
N ARG A 215 3.86 3.06 23.27
CA ARG A 215 4.53 1.96 23.97
C ARG A 215 4.04 0.59 23.52
N LEU A 216 2.73 0.43 23.29
CA LEU A 216 2.14 -0.81 22.75
C LEU A 216 2.68 -1.12 21.35
N CYS A 217 2.68 -0.14 20.44
CA CYS A 217 3.23 -0.33 19.11
C CYS A 217 4.72 -0.68 19.14
N LEU A 218 5.52 0.00 19.97
CA LEU A 218 6.94 -0.31 20.12
C LEU A 218 7.17 -1.72 20.66
N GLY A 219 6.39 -2.13 21.68
CA GLY A 219 6.46 -3.49 22.21
C GLY A 219 6.14 -4.53 21.14
N GLN A 220 5.13 -4.31 20.31
CA GLN A 220 4.78 -5.21 19.22
C GLN A 220 5.89 -5.30 18.16
N HIS A 221 6.54 -4.18 17.81
CA HIS A 221 7.66 -4.19 16.87
C HIS A 221 8.88 -4.96 17.42
N LEU A 222 9.21 -4.77 18.71
CA LEU A 222 10.27 -5.52 19.38
C LEU A 222 9.98 -7.02 19.38
N ARG A 223 8.74 -7.43 19.65
CA ARG A 223 8.31 -8.82 19.59
C ARG A 223 8.54 -9.43 18.20
N ILE A 224 8.07 -8.74 17.15
CA ILE A 224 8.21 -9.21 15.76
C ILE A 224 9.69 -9.39 15.37
N ARG A 225 10.58 -8.54 15.86
CA ARG A 225 12.03 -8.66 15.69
C ARG A 225 12.69 -9.70 16.60
N GLY A 226 11.95 -10.22 17.59
CA GLY A 226 12.42 -11.27 18.49
C GLY A 226 13.02 -10.80 19.81
N ASP A 227 13.02 -9.52 20.11
CA ASP A 227 13.34 -9.00 21.45
C ASP A 227 12.12 -9.13 22.36
N LEU A 228 11.88 -10.36 22.84
CA LEU A 228 10.72 -10.66 23.69
C LEU A 228 10.80 -9.99 25.07
N ARG A 229 12.02 -9.80 25.62
CA ARG A 229 12.18 -9.14 26.94
C ARG A 229 11.88 -7.65 26.86
N GLY A 230 12.42 -6.95 25.87
CA GLY A 230 12.12 -5.55 25.60
C GLY A 230 10.63 -5.34 25.32
N ALA A 231 10.03 -6.21 24.48
CA ALA A 231 8.62 -6.19 24.17
C ALA A 231 7.75 -6.31 25.43
N GLU A 232 8.01 -7.31 26.27
CA GLU A 232 7.27 -7.55 27.51
C GLU A 232 7.34 -6.37 28.47
N SER A 233 8.53 -5.78 28.65
CA SER A 233 8.72 -4.62 29.51
C SER A 233 7.88 -3.41 29.04
N HIS A 234 7.89 -3.13 27.73
CA HIS A 234 7.09 -2.04 27.17
C HIS A 234 5.59 -2.29 27.30
N ILE A 235 5.13 -3.50 27.00
CA ILE A 235 3.70 -3.82 27.02
C ILE A 235 3.16 -3.89 28.45
N ARG A 236 3.89 -4.47 29.41
CA ARG A 236 3.49 -4.46 30.84
C ARG A 236 3.38 -3.05 31.40
N GLY A 237 4.35 -2.18 31.05
CA GLY A 237 4.26 -0.79 31.48
C GLY A 237 3.11 -0.03 30.83
N ALA A 238 2.75 -0.36 29.58
CA ALA A 238 1.56 0.21 28.95
C ALA A 238 0.26 -0.34 29.57
N LEU A 239 0.25 -1.62 29.95
CA LEU A 239 -0.89 -2.23 30.66
C LEU A 239 -1.17 -1.52 31.99
N SER A 240 -0.15 -1.36 32.85
CA SER A 240 -0.29 -0.68 34.13
C SER A 240 -0.81 0.75 33.98
N GLU A 241 -0.23 1.52 33.02
CA GLU A 241 -0.71 2.89 32.76
C GLU A 241 -2.14 2.91 32.21
N ALA A 242 -2.52 1.93 31.37
CA ALA A 242 -3.89 1.84 30.81
C ALA A 242 -4.92 1.49 31.91
N GLU A 243 -4.56 0.60 32.85
CA GLU A 243 -5.40 0.25 34.00
C GLU A 243 -5.59 1.45 34.93
N GLU A 244 -4.51 2.14 35.32
CA GLU A 244 -4.54 3.29 36.22
C GLU A 244 -5.37 4.45 35.66
N LEU A 245 -5.32 4.67 34.31
CA LEU A 245 -5.97 5.77 33.63
C LEU A 245 -7.33 5.41 33.02
N GLY A 246 -7.77 4.16 33.16
CA GLY A 246 -9.06 3.69 32.65
C GLY A 246 -9.14 3.63 31.11
N PHE A 247 -8.00 3.37 30.41
CA PHE A 247 -7.96 3.23 28.96
C PHE A 247 -8.28 1.79 28.54
N GLU A 248 -9.56 1.41 28.65
CA GLU A 248 -10.04 0.02 28.49
C GLU A 248 -9.64 -0.61 27.15
N ARG A 249 -9.65 0.15 26.04
CA ARG A 249 -9.23 -0.35 24.73
C ARG A 249 -7.73 -0.70 24.69
N GLU A 250 -6.90 0.18 25.22
CA GLU A 250 -5.45 0.00 25.30
C GLU A 250 -5.10 -1.14 26.27
N HIS A 251 -5.89 -1.35 27.33
CA HIS A 251 -5.81 -2.49 28.23
C HIS A 251 -6.02 -3.82 27.46
N VAL A 252 -7.08 -3.91 26.63
CA VAL A 252 -7.32 -5.09 25.78
C VAL A 252 -6.16 -5.37 24.87
N ILE A 253 -5.63 -4.34 24.16
CA ILE A 253 -4.51 -4.47 23.23
C ILE A 253 -3.23 -4.92 23.98
N ALA A 254 -3.02 -4.45 25.21
CA ALA A 254 -1.88 -4.89 26.04
C ALA A 254 -1.99 -6.37 26.40
N LEU A 255 -3.17 -6.84 26.80
CA LEU A 255 -3.42 -8.27 27.06
C LEU A 255 -3.20 -9.12 25.82
N GLU A 256 -3.69 -8.67 24.68
CA GLU A 256 -3.48 -9.32 23.38
C GLU A 256 -2.00 -9.49 23.06
N TYR A 257 -1.20 -8.43 23.19
CA TYR A 257 0.22 -8.48 22.89
C TYR A 257 1.04 -9.27 23.92
N LEU A 258 0.63 -9.30 25.19
CA LEU A 258 1.22 -10.21 26.19
C LEU A 258 0.90 -11.67 25.90
N GLY A 259 -0.30 -11.96 25.42
CA GLY A 259 -0.66 -13.29 24.92
C GLY A 259 0.17 -13.71 23.71
N ASP A 260 0.41 -12.79 22.77
CA ASP A 260 1.29 -13.02 21.62
C ASP A 260 2.73 -13.33 22.05
N ILE A 261 3.27 -12.66 23.08
CA ILE A 261 4.60 -12.96 23.65
C ILE A 261 4.62 -14.35 24.27
N ALA A 262 3.61 -14.72 25.05
CA ALA A 262 3.48 -16.04 25.63
C ALA A 262 3.45 -17.12 24.54
N LEU A 263 2.72 -16.90 23.43
CA LEU A 263 2.74 -17.79 22.27
C LEU A 263 4.14 -17.94 21.67
N ASP A 264 4.90 -16.85 21.55
CA ASP A 264 6.27 -16.90 20.99
C ASP A 264 7.25 -17.60 21.96
N GLN A 265 6.93 -17.64 23.26
CA GLN A 265 7.63 -18.39 24.32
C GLN A 265 7.15 -19.85 24.47
N PHE A 266 6.19 -20.29 23.65
CA PHE A 266 5.52 -21.59 23.72
C PHE A 266 4.72 -21.84 25.02
N ASP A 267 4.37 -20.79 25.75
CA ASP A 267 3.48 -20.85 26.91
C ASP A 267 2.02 -20.68 26.47
N ASN A 268 1.42 -21.79 26.01
CA ASN A 268 0.05 -21.80 25.52
C ASN A 268 -0.98 -21.49 26.61
N GLN A 269 -0.68 -21.83 27.89
CA GLN A 269 -1.58 -21.61 29.00
C GLN A 269 -1.69 -20.11 29.33
N SER A 270 -0.57 -19.43 29.51
CA SER A 270 -0.58 -17.99 29.73
C SER A 270 -1.15 -17.23 28.53
N ALA A 271 -0.92 -17.72 27.31
CA ALA A 271 -1.47 -17.09 26.11
C ALA A 271 -3.00 -17.12 26.09
N ILE A 272 -3.62 -18.31 26.31
CA ILE A 272 -5.10 -18.42 26.31
C ILE A 272 -5.73 -17.59 27.40
N GLU A 273 -5.17 -17.60 28.63
CA GLU A 273 -5.66 -16.81 29.76
C GLU A 273 -5.69 -15.31 29.42
N ARG A 274 -4.62 -14.79 28.80
CA ARG A 274 -4.53 -13.37 28.37
C ARG A 274 -5.52 -13.02 27.28
N PHE A 275 -5.64 -13.90 26.27
CA PHE A 275 -6.59 -13.67 25.17
C PHE A 275 -8.05 -13.75 25.63
N ASP A 276 -8.41 -14.69 26.53
CA ASP A 276 -9.76 -14.82 27.07
C ASP A 276 -10.12 -13.60 27.94
N GLN A 277 -9.18 -13.11 28.78
CA GLN A 277 -9.36 -11.87 29.53
C GLN A 277 -9.59 -10.69 28.58
N GLY A 278 -8.75 -10.58 27.54
CA GLY A 278 -8.90 -9.54 26.51
C GLY A 278 -10.22 -9.63 25.77
N LEU A 279 -10.66 -10.84 25.40
CA LEU A 279 -11.94 -11.06 24.70
C LEU A 279 -13.12 -10.66 25.55
N LEU A 280 -13.13 -11.05 26.83
CA LEU A 280 -14.21 -10.67 27.77
C LEU A 280 -14.33 -9.15 27.91
N LEU A 281 -13.21 -8.43 27.99
CA LEU A 281 -13.19 -6.97 28.04
C LEU A 281 -13.62 -6.35 26.71
N ALA A 282 -13.14 -6.88 25.58
CA ALA A 282 -13.51 -6.41 24.25
C ALA A 282 -15.02 -6.55 23.98
N GLU A 283 -15.64 -7.65 24.43
CA GLU A 283 -17.08 -7.87 24.32
C GLU A 283 -17.90 -6.87 25.12
N ARG A 284 -17.41 -6.48 26.30
CA ARG A 284 -18.05 -5.42 27.11
C ARG A 284 -17.95 -4.04 26.45
N LEU A 285 -16.79 -3.76 25.84
CA LEU A 285 -16.56 -2.49 25.16
C LEU A 285 -17.38 -2.35 23.89
N ALA A 286 -17.34 -3.36 23.03
CA ALA A 286 -18.03 -3.38 21.75
C ALA A 286 -18.24 -4.84 21.30
N PRO A 287 -19.43 -5.42 21.47
CA PRO A 287 -19.71 -6.83 21.15
C PRO A 287 -19.45 -7.22 19.69
N GLU A 288 -19.40 -6.25 18.78
CA GLU A 288 -19.10 -6.42 17.36
C GLU A 288 -17.90 -5.55 16.93
N GLY A 289 -17.00 -5.25 17.86
CA GLY A 289 -15.84 -4.40 17.65
C GLY A 289 -14.70 -5.09 16.90
N ASP A 290 -13.76 -4.28 16.43
CA ASP A 290 -12.59 -4.69 15.65
C ASP A 290 -11.57 -5.53 16.45
N LEU A 291 -11.54 -5.46 17.77
CA LEU A 291 -10.65 -6.26 18.62
C LEU A 291 -11.08 -7.74 18.69
N ILE A 292 -12.37 -8.04 18.47
CA ILE A 292 -12.87 -9.43 18.61
C ILE A 292 -12.33 -10.36 17.52
N PRO A 293 -12.33 -10.01 16.21
CA PRO A 293 -11.70 -10.83 15.17
C PRO A 293 -10.23 -11.14 15.45
N GLU A 294 -9.47 -10.13 15.89
CA GLU A 294 -8.06 -10.27 16.24
C GLU A 294 -7.84 -11.28 17.36
N LEU A 295 -8.58 -11.15 18.46
CA LEU A 295 -8.52 -12.06 19.60
C LEU A 295 -9.02 -13.46 19.24
N CYS A 296 -10.12 -13.60 18.50
CA CYS A 296 -10.61 -14.89 18.03
C CYS A 296 -9.55 -15.63 17.19
N ARG A 297 -8.85 -14.95 16.31
CA ARG A 297 -7.78 -15.56 15.52
C ARG A 297 -6.63 -16.08 16.39
N ARG A 298 -6.24 -15.33 17.41
CA ARG A 298 -5.20 -15.72 18.37
C ARG A 298 -5.60 -16.88 19.26
N ILE A 299 -6.81 -16.84 19.80
CA ILE A 299 -7.39 -17.95 20.57
C ILE A 299 -7.45 -19.23 19.72
N ALA A 300 -7.87 -19.11 18.46
CA ALA A 300 -7.89 -20.21 17.53
C ALA A 300 -6.47 -20.75 17.24
N GLU A 301 -5.44 -19.89 17.17
CA GLU A 301 -4.05 -20.32 17.02
C GLU A 301 -3.58 -21.11 18.25
N VAL A 302 -3.97 -20.72 19.47
CA VAL A 302 -3.70 -21.53 20.68
C VAL A 302 -4.40 -22.89 20.59
N HIS A 303 -5.69 -22.94 20.25
CA HIS A 303 -6.41 -24.21 20.08
C HIS A 303 -5.76 -25.14 19.08
N VAL A 304 -5.24 -24.61 17.96
CA VAL A 304 -4.44 -25.41 17.02
C VAL A 304 -3.19 -25.99 17.69
N ARG A 305 -2.45 -25.18 18.45
CA ARG A 305 -1.20 -25.61 19.11
C ARG A 305 -1.40 -26.66 20.18
N ILE A 306 -2.54 -26.64 20.87
CA ILE A 306 -2.89 -27.64 21.89
C ILE A 306 -3.64 -28.86 21.34
N GLY A 307 -3.82 -28.92 20.00
CA GLY A 307 -4.44 -30.08 19.34
C GLY A 307 -5.96 -30.11 19.35
N GLU A 308 -6.62 -28.94 19.45
CA GLU A 308 -8.09 -28.78 19.44
C GLU A 308 -8.60 -28.11 18.14
N PRO A 309 -8.42 -28.73 16.95
CA PRO A 309 -8.69 -28.08 15.66
C PRO A 309 -10.16 -27.71 15.44
N ASN A 310 -11.10 -28.48 16.00
CA ASN A 310 -12.53 -28.18 15.88
C ASN A 310 -12.91 -26.89 16.62
N ARG A 311 -12.37 -26.69 17.84
CA ARG A 311 -12.54 -25.45 18.60
C ARG A 311 -11.91 -24.27 17.86
N ALA A 312 -10.71 -24.48 17.26
CA ALA A 312 -10.07 -23.47 16.47
C ALA A 312 -10.94 -23.00 15.28
N LEU A 313 -11.55 -23.94 14.52
CA LEU A 313 -12.42 -23.59 13.39
C LEU A 313 -13.66 -22.82 13.84
N VAL A 314 -14.33 -23.24 14.93
CA VAL A 314 -15.49 -22.50 15.48
C VAL A 314 -15.11 -21.08 15.88
N THR A 315 -13.97 -20.92 16.53
CA THR A 315 -13.47 -19.59 16.94
C THR A 315 -13.09 -18.73 15.73
N CYS A 316 -12.43 -19.31 14.71
CA CYS A 316 -12.15 -18.62 13.45
C CYS A 316 -13.44 -18.16 12.75
N GLU A 317 -14.46 -19.02 12.65
CA GLU A 317 -15.74 -18.67 12.03
C GLU A 317 -16.45 -17.51 12.75
N ARG A 318 -16.37 -17.50 14.08
CA ARG A 318 -16.88 -16.38 14.88
C ARG A 318 -16.17 -15.07 14.53
N GLY A 319 -14.85 -15.07 14.54
CA GLY A 319 -14.03 -13.91 14.20
C GLY A 319 -14.27 -13.44 12.75
N LEU A 320 -14.30 -14.37 11.78
CA LEU A 320 -14.54 -14.06 10.38
C LEU A 320 -15.93 -13.43 10.12
N ARG A 321 -16.96 -13.87 10.84
CA ARG A 321 -18.30 -13.29 10.71
C ARG A 321 -18.30 -11.81 11.07
N ILE A 322 -17.59 -11.45 12.13
CA ILE A 322 -17.45 -10.05 12.58
C ILE A 322 -16.52 -9.29 11.62
N ALA A 323 -15.34 -9.83 11.27
CA ALA A 323 -14.41 -9.20 10.33
C ALA A 323 -15.08 -8.84 9.00
N ARG A 324 -15.87 -9.75 8.44
CA ARG A 324 -16.65 -9.51 7.20
C ARG A 324 -17.69 -8.41 7.38
N ARG A 325 -18.35 -8.38 8.54
CA ARG A 325 -19.36 -7.36 8.85
C ARG A 325 -18.76 -5.96 8.93
N ILE A 326 -17.58 -5.83 9.54
CA ILE A 326 -16.88 -4.55 9.67
C ILE A 326 -15.93 -4.26 8.49
N ASN A 327 -15.89 -5.14 7.47
CA ASN A 327 -15.03 -5.07 6.29
C ASN A 327 -13.53 -5.03 6.64
N ASP A 328 -13.11 -5.75 7.67
CA ASP A 328 -11.68 -5.92 8.00
C ASP A 328 -11.06 -7.01 7.13
N ARG A 329 -10.57 -6.60 5.96
CA ARG A 329 -9.96 -7.49 4.96
C ARG A 329 -8.63 -8.08 5.43
N PHE A 330 -7.93 -7.37 6.31
CA PHE A 330 -6.67 -7.85 6.85
C PHE A 330 -6.89 -9.06 7.76
N GLU A 331 -7.83 -8.96 8.71
CA GLU A 331 -8.14 -10.07 9.63
C GLU A 331 -8.81 -11.24 8.91
N GLU A 332 -9.63 -10.99 7.86
CA GLU A 332 -10.13 -12.07 7.00
C GLU A 332 -8.97 -12.91 6.42
N ALA A 333 -7.97 -12.23 5.85
CA ALA A 333 -6.83 -12.89 5.21
C ALA A 333 -5.90 -13.57 6.22
N ALA A 334 -5.61 -12.93 7.35
CA ALA A 334 -4.74 -13.48 8.39
C ALA A 334 -5.33 -14.74 9.06
N THR A 335 -6.65 -14.79 9.21
CA THR A 335 -7.36 -15.94 9.80
C THR A 335 -7.26 -17.19 8.92
N CYS A 336 -7.11 -17.05 7.59
CA CYS A 336 -6.94 -18.18 6.67
C CYS A 336 -5.75 -19.07 7.05
N ARG A 337 -4.66 -18.50 7.59
CA ARG A 337 -3.50 -19.30 8.06
C ARG A 337 -3.90 -20.24 9.20
N VAL A 338 -4.63 -19.75 10.19
CA VAL A 338 -5.05 -20.54 11.35
C VAL A 338 -6.05 -21.62 10.94
N MET A 339 -6.99 -21.29 10.05
CA MET A 339 -7.91 -22.28 9.47
C MET A 339 -7.16 -23.37 8.69
N ALA A 340 -6.13 -23.00 7.93
CA ALA A 340 -5.30 -23.94 7.21
C ALA A 340 -4.59 -24.90 8.17
N MET A 341 -4.03 -24.39 9.26
CA MET A 341 -3.41 -25.21 10.32
C MET A 341 -4.42 -26.17 10.95
N ALA A 342 -5.62 -25.70 11.29
CA ALA A 342 -6.68 -26.51 11.88
C ALA A 342 -7.15 -27.63 10.92
N HIS A 343 -7.36 -27.31 9.63
CA HIS A 343 -7.72 -28.32 8.61
C HIS A 343 -6.63 -29.37 8.42
N LEU A 344 -5.35 -28.99 8.51
CA LEU A 344 -4.25 -29.94 8.42
C LEU A 344 -4.26 -30.94 9.58
N LEU A 345 -4.50 -30.48 10.81
CA LEU A 345 -4.62 -31.35 11.99
C LEU A 345 -5.80 -32.33 11.89
N LEU A 346 -6.87 -31.96 11.20
CA LEU A 346 -8.02 -32.83 10.90
C LEU A 346 -7.75 -33.82 9.75
N GLY A 347 -6.55 -33.81 9.15
CA GLY A 347 -6.22 -34.62 7.98
C GLY A 347 -6.80 -34.10 6.65
N HIS A 348 -7.43 -32.93 6.64
CA HIS A 348 -8.02 -32.33 5.45
C HIS A 348 -6.98 -31.52 4.66
N ARG A 349 -5.92 -32.18 4.16
CA ARG A 349 -4.75 -31.54 3.52
C ARG A 349 -5.13 -30.60 2.38
N GLU A 350 -6.03 -31.01 1.48
CA GLU A 350 -6.46 -30.16 0.36
C GLU A 350 -7.17 -28.87 0.81
N ARG A 351 -8.03 -28.97 1.83
CA ARG A 351 -8.71 -27.79 2.40
C ARG A 351 -7.70 -26.85 3.07
N ALA A 352 -6.71 -27.42 3.76
CA ALA A 352 -5.65 -26.65 4.39
C ALA A 352 -4.84 -25.85 3.35
N LEU A 353 -4.39 -26.50 2.28
CA LEU A 353 -3.61 -25.84 1.22
C LEU A 353 -4.45 -24.82 0.42
N ARG A 354 -5.75 -25.08 0.26
CA ARG A 354 -6.66 -24.11 -0.38
C ARG A 354 -6.78 -22.85 0.46
N ALA A 355 -7.10 -22.99 1.75
CA ALA A 355 -7.18 -21.86 2.67
C ALA A 355 -5.88 -21.04 2.74
N ALA A 356 -4.74 -21.72 2.75
CA ALA A 356 -3.43 -21.06 2.72
C ALA A 356 -3.20 -20.28 1.42
N ARG A 357 -3.54 -20.84 0.26
CA ARG A 357 -3.43 -20.15 -1.04
C ARG A 357 -4.31 -18.93 -1.12
N GLU A 358 -5.57 -19.05 -0.70
CA GLU A 358 -6.52 -17.93 -0.65
C GLU A 358 -6.01 -16.81 0.27
N GLY A 359 -5.60 -17.15 1.49
CA GLY A 359 -5.03 -16.19 2.44
C GLY A 359 -3.77 -15.49 1.89
N ALA A 360 -2.83 -16.23 1.33
CA ALA A 360 -1.62 -15.66 0.73
C ALA A 360 -1.93 -14.72 -0.45
N GLN A 361 -2.91 -15.07 -1.29
CA GLN A 361 -3.34 -14.23 -2.40
C GLN A 361 -3.95 -12.91 -1.90
N PHE A 362 -4.78 -12.96 -0.84
CA PHE A 362 -5.34 -11.75 -0.24
C PHE A 362 -4.26 -10.90 0.42
N LEU A 363 -3.34 -11.50 1.20
CA LEU A 363 -2.26 -10.78 1.87
C LEU A 363 -1.28 -10.13 0.89
N ARG A 364 -1.01 -10.74 -0.29
CA ARG A 364 -0.25 -10.10 -1.37
C ARG A 364 -0.96 -8.86 -1.93
N LYS A 365 -2.30 -8.93 -2.13
CA LYS A 365 -3.08 -7.78 -2.60
C LYS A 365 -3.11 -6.63 -1.59
N LEU A 366 -3.08 -6.96 -0.29
CA LEU A 366 -3.04 -6.00 0.80
C LEU A 366 -1.62 -5.49 1.09
N GLU A 367 -0.60 -6.05 0.44
CA GLU A 367 0.82 -5.81 0.72
C GLU A 367 1.19 -6.06 2.21
N ALA A 368 0.48 -6.95 2.87
CA ALA A 368 0.65 -7.27 4.30
C ALA A 368 1.81 -8.24 4.51
N MET A 369 3.03 -7.74 4.38
CA MET A 369 4.24 -8.56 4.19
C MET A 369 4.54 -9.50 5.35
N TYR A 370 4.31 -9.09 6.61
CA TYR A 370 4.58 -9.93 7.77
C TYR A 370 3.66 -11.15 7.84
N GLU A 371 2.34 -10.97 7.73
CA GLU A 371 1.39 -12.09 7.73
C GLU A 371 1.54 -12.95 6.48
N LEU A 372 1.89 -12.35 5.33
CA LEU A 372 2.24 -13.09 4.12
C LEU A 372 3.45 -14.02 4.36
N THR A 373 4.50 -13.53 5.01
CA THR A 373 5.66 -14.34 5.38
C THR A 373 5.24 -15.53 6.26
N ARG A 374 4.40 -15.29 7.28
CA ARG A 374 3.92 -16.35 8.19
C ARG A 374 3.17 -17.46 7.45
N ILE A 375 2.26 -17.13 6.55
CA ILE A 375 1.47 -18.13 5.81
C ILE A 375 2.32 -18.87 4.77
N LEU A 376 3.27 -18.19 4.12
CA LEU A 376 4.18 -18.81 3.15
C LEU A 376 5.15 -19.78 3.82
N VAL A 377 5.70 -19.43 4.98
CA VAL A 377 6.56 -20.35 5.76
C VAL A 377 5.78 -21.59 6.16
N TRP A 378 4.59 -21.42 6.75
CA TRP A 378 3.74 -22.54 7.14
C TRP A 378 3.37 -23.43 5.93
N SER A 379 2.99 -22.83 4.81
CA SER A 379 2.63 -23.56 3.58
C SER A 379 3.84 -24.31 3.01
N GLY A 380 5.00 -23.68 2.98
CA GLY A 380 6.25 -24.28 2.53
C GLY A 380 6.66 -25.47 3.39
N GLU A 381 6.67 -25.34 4.72
CA GLU A 381 6.96 -26.42 5.66
C GLU A 381 5.99 -27.61 5.48
N THR A 382 4.68 -27.31 5.30
CA THR A 382 3.63 -28.30 5.08
C THR A 382 3.80 -29.04 3.76
N LEU A 383 4.13 -28.35 2.68
CA LEU A 383 4.34 -28.95 1.36
C LEU A 383 5.64 -29.76 1.29
N LEU A 384 6.71 -29.34 1.97
CA LEU A 384 7.97 -30.09 2.05
C LEU A 384 7.79 -31.46 2.71
N SER A 385 6.85 -31.60 3.63
CA SER A 385 6.53 -32.88 4.27
C SER A 385 5.84 -33.90 3.33
N GLY A 386 5.38 -33.45 2.16
CA GLY A 386 4.76 -34.27 1.12
C GLY A 386 5.78 -35.10 0.34
N LYS A 387 5.31 -36.20 -0.28
CA LYS A 387 6.14 -37.09 -1.10
C LYS A 387 6.25 -36.64 -2.56
N ASP A 388 5.36 -35.75 -3.02
CA ASP A 388 5.27 -35.28 -4.38
C ASP A 388 6.41 -34.30 -4.71
N SER A 389 7.07 -34.52 -5.85
CA SER A 389 8.18 -33.67 -6.31
C SER A 389 7.67 -32.26 -6.74
N GLU A 390 6.46 -32.18 -7.29
CA GLU A 390 5.82 -30.91 -7.70
C GLU A 390 5.46 -30.07 -6.47
N GLU A 391 4.87 -30.69 -5.44
CA GLU A 391 4.60 -30.01 -4.16
C GLU A 391 5.88 -29.46 -3.52
N ARG A 392 6.99 -30.19 -3.61
CA ARG A 392 8.30 -29.74 -3.10
C ARG A 392 8.86 -28.55 -3.89
N GLY A 393 8.59 -28.48 -5.20
CA GLY A 393 8.91 -27.29 -6.00
C GLY A 393 8.16 -26.06 -5.50
N VAL A 394 6.84 -26.16 -5.36
CA VAL A 394 5.99 -25.09 -4.82
C VAL A 394 6.39 -24.70 -3.39
N ALA A 395 6.75 -25.68 -2.55
CA ALA A 395 7.23 -25.42 -1.20
C ALA A 395 8.47 -24.53 -1.17
N ARG A 396 9.44 -24.85 -2.04
CA ARG A 396 10.66 -24.04 -2.18
C ARG A 396 10.35 -22.63 -2.62
N ASP A 397 9.47 -22.45 -3.61
CA ASP A 397 9.06 -21.12 -4.09
C ASP A 397 8.43 -20.29 -2.97
N HIS A 398 7.53 -20.88 -2.17
CA HIS A 398 6.94 -20.21 -1.02
C HIS A 398 7.99 -19.81 0.02
N LEU A 399 8.93 -20.71 0.34
CA LEU A 399 9.98 -20.43 1.32
C LEU A 399 10.98 -19.38 0.81
N TRP A 400 11.32 -19.39 -0.48
CA TRP A 400 12.16 -18.36 -1.07
C TRP A 400 11.48 -16.98 -1.11
N GLU A 401 10.18 -16.93 -1.44
CA GLU A 401 9.40 -15.70 -1.34
C GLU A 401 9.37 -15.19 0.12
N ALA A 402 9.06 -16.08 1.07
CA ALA A 402 9.06 -15.75 2.49
C ALA A 402 10.41 -15.24 2.98
N ARG A 403 11.53 -15.88 2.54
CA ARG A 403 12.88 -15.43 2.85
C ARG A 403 13.15 -14.01 2.34
N SER A 404 12.79 -13.75 1.09
CA SER A 404 12.95 -12.43 0.48
C SER A 404 12.18 -11.36 1.24
N LEU A 405 10.93 -11.65 1.64
CA LEU A 405 10.11 -10.75 2.45
C LEU A 405 10.73 -10.54 3.84
N ALA A 406 11.17 -11.62 4.52
CA ALA A 406 11.80 -11.52 5.83
C ALA A 406 13.09 -10.69 5.80
N MET A 407 13.91 -10.84 4.76
CA MET A 407 15.10 -10.01 4.54
C MET A 407 14.75 -8.54 4.33
N THR A 408 13.72 -8.26 3.53
CA THR A 408 13.24 -6.88 3.27
C THR A 408 12.76 -6.21 4.56
N MET A 409 12.20 -6.98 5.48
CA MET A 409 11.71 -6.52 6.78
C MET A 409 12.78 -6.51 7.88
N ASN A 410 14.02 -6.95 7.60
CA ASN A 410 15.11 -7.15 8.57
C ASN A 410 14.70 -8.07 9.74
N LEU A 411 14.07 -9.20 9.42
CA LEU A 411 13.60 -10.21 10.37
C LEU A 411 14.55 -11.42 10.40
N ASP A 412 15.75 -11.25 10.97
CA ASP A 412 16.85 -12.24 10.93
C ASP A 412 16.42 -13.62 11.44
N ARG A 413 15.64 -13.69 12.53
CA ARG A 413 15.14 -14.98 13.08
C ARG A 413 14.24 -15.74 12.08
N TRP A 414 13.47 -15.03 11.25
CA TRP A 414 12.68 -15.65 10.21
C TRP A 414 13.54 -16.12 9.04
N VAL A 415 14.58 -15.34 8.69
CA VAL A 415 15.55 -15.72 7.67
C VAL A 415 16.26 -17.00 8.08
N GLU A 416 16.82 -17.04 9.30
CA GLU A 416 17.49 -18.23 9.86
C GLU A 416 16.58 -19.46 9.88
N ARG A 417 15.33 -19.30 10.35
CA ARG A 417 14.35 -20.39 10.35
C ARG A 417 14.09 -20.95 8.96
N ILE A 418 13.87 -20.04 7.98
CA ILE A 418 13.56 -20.43 6.61
C ILE A 418 14.77 -21.11 5.95
N GLU A 419 15.97 -20.59 6.17
CA GLU A 419 17.22 -21.16 5.66
C GLU A 419 17.47 -22.57 6.22
N LYS A 420 17.23 -22.76 7.51
CA LYS A 420 17.29 -24.09 8.14
C LYS A 420 16.32 -25.09 7.51
N VAL A 421 15.09 -24.65 7.20
CA VAL A 421 14.07 -25.50 6.54
C VAL A 421 14.47 -25.81 5.09
N LEU A 422 15.10 -24.85 4.40
CA LEU A 422 15.59 -25.03 3.04
C LEU A 422 16.86 -25.92 2.96
N GLY A 423 17.51 -26.23 4.10
CA GLY A 423 18.78 -26.98 4.15
C GLY A 423 19.96 -26.17 3.61
N VAL A 424 19.90 -24.86 3.74
CA VAL A 424 21.01 -23.95 3.40
C VAL A 424 21.93 -23.90 4.61
N ASP A 425 23.10 -24.57 4.54
CA ASP A 425 24.11 -24.50 5.58
C ASP A 425 24.61 -23.05 5.75
N LEU A 426 24.62 -22.60 7.01
CA LEU A 426 25.10 -21.29 7.43
C LEU A 426 26.64 -21.24 7.34
N GLU A 427 27.21 -21.12 6.17
CA GLU A 427 28.44 -20.35 6.04
C GLU A 427 28.05 -18.86 6.02
N PRO A 428 28.82 -17.95 6.67
CA PRO A 428 28.51 -16.53 6.61
C PRO A 428 28.57 -16.14 5.12
N ALA A 429 27.39 -16.05 4.52
CA ALA A 429 27.25 -15.84 3.09
C ALA A 429 27.92 -14.50 2.75
N ALA A 430 28.99 -14.56 2.03
CA ALA A 430 29.23 -13.57 1.00
C ALA A 430 27.90 -13.30 0.30
N PRO A 431 27.53 -12.04 0.00
CA PRO A 431 26.21 -11.69 -0.56
C PRO A 431 25.91 -12.70 -1.67
N ALA A 432 24.83 -13.44 -1.48
CA ALA A 432 24.47 -14.54 -2.36
C ALA A 432 24.48 -14.00 -3.79
N PRO A 433 25.18 -14.63 -4.72
CA PRO A 433 25.08 -14.29 -6.12
C PRO A 433 23.59 -14.35 -6.44
N VAL A 434 23.01 -13.22 -6.80
CA VAL A 434 21.63 -13.11 -7.28
C VAL A 434 21.45 -14.26 -8.24
N ARG A 435 20.63 -15.26 -7.87
CA ARG A 435 20.39 -16.41 -8.73
C ARG A 435 20.19 -15.87 -10.13
N ARG A 436 20.93 -16.42 -11.07
CA ARG A 436 20.58 -16.37 -12.47
C ARG A 436 19.08 -16.60 -12.52
N GLY A 437 18.28 -15.55 -12.67
CA GLY A 437 16.90 -15.72 -13.08
C GLY A 437 17.03 -16.65 -14.27
N ALA A 438 16.53 -17.86 -14.11
CA ALA A 438 16.68 -18.86 -15.14
C ALA A 438 16.26 -18.17 -16.44
N MET A 439 17.25 -17.81 -17.26
CA MET A 439 16.98 -17.55 -18.64
C MET A 439 16.20 -18.76 -19.12
N PRO A 440 15.10 -18.62 -19.84
CA PRO A 440 14.51 -19.77 -20.50
C PRO A 440 15.62 -20.36 -21.37
N ALA A 441 16.25 -21.42 -20.86
CA ALA A 441 17.43 -22.02 -21.48
C ALA A 441 17.03 -22.91 -22.66
N GLU A 442 15.75 -23.03 -22.96
CA GLU A 442 15.25 -23.86 -24.03
C GLU A 442 14.55 -22.99 -25.06
N MET A 443 15.11 -22.98 -26.22
CA MET A 443 14.54 -22.44 -27.43
C MET A 443 13.25 -23.23 -27.76
N PRO A 444 12.14 -22.58 -28.13
CA PRO A 444 10.94 -23.27 -28.57
C PRO A 444 11.27 -24.27 -29.70
N GLU A 445 10.69 -25.48 -29.65
CA GLU A 445 10.87 -26.47 -30.71
C GLU A 445 10.45 -25.85 -32.07
N GLY A 446 11.41 -25.73 -32.99
CA GLY A 446 11.17 -25.16 -34.31
C GLY A 446 11.46 -23.66 -34.47
N ALA A 447 11.89 -22.94 -33.42
CA ALA A 447 12.32 -21.54 -33.59
C ALA A 447 13.67 -21.39 -34.24
N ASP A 448 13.81 -20.39 -35.12
CA ASP A 448 15.09 -20.07 -35.76
C ASP A 448 16.09 -19.56 -34.69
N PRO A 449 17.28 -20.18 -34.56
CA PRO A 449 18.31 -19.74 -33.61
C PRO A 449 18.72 -18.29 -33.75
N GLU A 450 18.56 -17.68 -34.89
CA GLU A 450 18.82 -16.26 -35.12
C GLU A 450 17.75 -15.36 -34.47
N CYS A 451 16.56 -15.86 -34.28
CA CYS A 451 15.43 -15.12 -33.65
C CYS A 451 15.43 -15.18 -32.11
N PHE A 452 16.25 -16.05 -31.50
CA PHE A 452 16.28 -16.25 -30.04
C PHE A 452 17.71 -16.14 -29.50
N ARG A 453 18.08 -14.98 -28.95
CA ARG A 453 19.40 -14.72 -28.35
C ARG A 453 19.26 -14.05 -27.00
N PHE A 454 19.91 -14.57 -25.98
CA PHE A 454 19.91 -14.02 -24.61
C PHE A 454 18.50 -13.90 -24.00
N GLY A 455 17.56 -14.78 -24.37
CA GLY A 455 16.16 -14.70 -23.99
C GLY A 455 15.35 -13.60 -24.67
N ILE A 456 15.95 -12.94 -25.67
CA ILE A 456 15.28 -11.94 -26.51
C ILE A 456 14.78 -12.64 -27.76
N VAL A 457 13.45 -12.61 -27.95
CA VAL A 457 12.76 -13.15 -29.10
C VAL A 457 12.47 -11.99 -30.05
N THR A 458 13.06 -12.00 -31.27
CA THR A 458 12.90 -10.90 -32.22
C THR A 458 13.21 -11.30 -33.65
N GLN A 459 12.52 -10.71 -34.62
CA GLN A 459 12.83 -10.66 -36.03
C GLN A 459 13.15 -9.22 -36.47
N ASP A 460 13.04 -8.25 -35.57
CA ASP A 460 13.30 -6.84 -35.87
C ASP A 460 14.81 -6.57 -35.99
N ARG A 461 15.24 -6.08 -37.15
CA ARG A 461 16.64 -5.78 -37.45
C ARG A 461 17.27 -4.75 -36.50
N ARG A 462 16.45 -3.83 -35.93
CA ARG A 462 16.93 -2.81 -34.98
C ARG A 462 17.32 -3.46 -33.66
N ILE A 463 16.52 -4.41 -33.16
CA ILE A 463 16.87 -5.16 -31.94
C ILE A 463 18.12 -6.02 -32.19
N ALA A 464 18.21 -6.71 -33.34
CA ALA A 464 19.40 -7.47 -33.71
C ALA A 464 20.64 -6.58 -33.76
N GLU A 465 20.54 -5.36 -34.29
CA GLU A 465 21.67 -4.40 -34.32
C GLU A 465 22.05 -3.95 -32.89
N LEU A 466 21.10 -3.73 -32.00
CA LEU A 466 21.40 -3.43 -30.59
C LEU A 466 22.20 -4.56 -29.93
N ILE A 467 21.87 -5.83 -30.21
CA ILE A 467 22.64 -6.99 -29.73
C ILE A 467 24.03 -6.97 -30.28
N ARG A 468 24.22 -6.68 -31.61
CA ARG A 468 25.56 -6.57 -32.24
C ARG A 468 26.37 -5.44 -31.61
N ILE A 469 25.75 -4.30 -31.28
CA ILE A 469 26.44 -3.21 -30.57
C ILE A 469 26.92 -3.72 -29.20
N LEU A 470 26.09 -4.46 -28.47
CA LEU A 470 26.47 -5.06 -27.18
C LEU A 470 27.62 -6.06 -27.32
N GLU A 471 27.63 -6.89 -28.37
CA GLU A 471 28.73 -7.82 -28.67
C GLU A 471 30.07 -7.09 -28.89
N ARG A 472 30.07 -6.01 -29.68
CA ARG A 472 31.24 -5.17 -29.87
C ARG A 472 31.71 -4.44 -28.63
N ALA A 473 30.75 -4.13 -27.74
CA ALA A 473 30.99 -3.42 -26.49
C ALA A 473 31.23 -4.36 -25.29
N ALA A 474 31.30 -5.66 -25.52
CA ALA A 474 31.37 -6.67 -24.48
C ALA A 474 32.55 -6.46 -23.51
N SER A 475 33.75 -6.22 -24.03
CA SER A 475 34.98 -5.95 -23.25
C SER A 475 35.13 -4.50 -22.79
N SER A 476 34.24 -3.61 -23.19
CA SER A 476 34.28 -2.19 -22.82
C SER A 476 33.86 -1.98 -21.36
N ARG A 477 34.55 -1.06 -20.67
CA ARG A 477 34.16 -0.59 -19.33
C ARG A 477 33.20 0.60 -19.35
N LEU A 478 32.85 1.10 -20.54
CA LEU A 478 31.95 2.24 -20.68
C LEU A 478 30.58 1.92 -20.13
N PRO A 479 29.91 2.89 -19.47
CA PRO A 479 28.52 2.78 -19.13
C PRO A 479 27.62 2.59 -20.32
N ILE A 480 26.52 1.88 -20.14
CA ILE A 480 25.51 1.65 -21.18
C ILE A 480 24.25 2.39 -20.79
N LEU A 481 23.69 3.21 -21.69
CA LEU A 481 22.41 3.89 -21.48
C LEU A 481 21.35 3.28 -22.42
N ILE A 482 20.31 2.68 -21.84
CA ILE A 482 19.21 2.04 -22.57
C ILE A 482 17.96 2.91 -22.46
N LEU A 483 17.52 3.46 -23.57
CA LEU A 483 16.31 4.28 -23.66
C LEU A 483 15.18 3.46 -24.30
N GLY A 484 13.96 3.63 -23.82
CA GLY A 484 12.79 2.96 -24.37
C GLY A 484 11.60 2.97 -23.42
N GLU A 485 10.43 2.67 -23.94
CA GLU A 485 9.18 2.65 -23.17
C GLU A 485 9.18 1.52 -22.10
N LYS A 486 8.31 1.67 -21.11
CA LYS A 486 8.11 0.63 -20.08
C LYS A 486 7.66 -0.68 -20.74
N GLY A 487 8.31 -1.79 -20.35
CA GLY A 487 7.98 -3.11 -20.89
C GLY A 487 8.50 -3.39 -22.29
N SER A 488 9.34 -2.52 -22.88
CA SER A 488 9.92 -2.73 -24.21
C SER A 488 11.04 -3.78 -24.28
N GLY A 489 11.59 -4.23 -23.13
CA GLY A 489 12.66 -5.22 -23.06
C GLY A 489 14.02 -4.65 -22.62
N ARG A 490 14.07 -3.45 -22.01
CA ARG A 490 15.31 -2.80 -21.54
C ARG A 490 16.12 -3.68 -20.59
N GLU A 491 15.47 -4.34 -19.61
CA GLU A 491 16.15 -5.24 -18.67
C GLU A 491 16.78 -6.45 -19.39
N MET A 492 16.12 -6.96 -20.44
CA MET A 492 16.67 -8.08 -21.21
C MET A 492 17.96 -7.70 -21.95
N LEU A 493 18.03 -6.49 -22.52
CA LEU A 493 19.25 -5.96 -23.13
C LEU A 493 20.35 -5.72 -22.09
N ALA A 494 20.00 -5.26 -20.88
CA ALA A 494 20.97 -5.13 -19.79
C ALA A 494 21.55 -6.48 -19.37
N ARG A 495 20.74 -7.53 -19.34
CA ARG A 495 21.17 -8.92 -19.09
C ARG A 495 22.05 -9.44 -20.23
N ALA A 496 21.68 -9.18 -21.49
CA ALA A 496 22.51 -9.52 -22.63
C ALA A 496 23.88 -8.84 -22.55
N ALA A 497 23.94 -7.55 -22.18
CA ALA A 497 25.19 -6.83 -21.95
C ALA A 497 26.08 -7.46 -20.86
N TYR A 498 25.46 -7.99 -19.82
CA TYR A 498 26.15 -8.71 -18.74
C TYR A 498 26.70 -10.05 -19.22
N GLU A 499 25.88 -10.86 -19.91
CA GLU A 499 26.26 -12.21 -20.37
C GLU A 499 27.34 -12.19 -21.46
N LEU A 500 27.33 -11.17 -22.30
CA LEU A 500 28.35 -10.94 -23.32
C LEU A 500 29.67 -10.40 -22.75
N GLY A 501 29.62 -9.76 -21.59
CA GLY A 501 30.75 -9.04 -21.01
C GLY A 501 31.75 -9.92 -20.26
N ASP A 502 32.92 -9.38 -19.98
CA ASP A 502 34.01 -10.01 -19.22
C ASP A 502 33.64 -10.27 -17.75
N ARG A 503 32.51 -9.68 -17.27
CA ARG A 503 32.02 -9.77 -15.89
C ARG A 503 30.86 -10.75 -15.74
N ARG A 504 30.60 -11.64 -16.70
CA ARG A 504 29.48 -12.59 -16.70
C ARG A 504 29.45 -13.55 -15.51
N ASP A 505 30.61 -13.81 -14.88
CA ASP A 505 30.74 -14.66 -13.69
C ASP A 505 30.84 -13.85 -12.39
N ARG A 506 30.61 -12.53 -12.46
CA ARG A 506 30.61 -11.58 -11.36
C ARG A 506 29.18 -11.18 -11.00
N PRO A 507 28.95 -10.49 -9.86
CA PRO A 507 27.60 -10.09 -9.46
C PRO A 507 26.90 -9.22 -10.53
N PHE A 508 25.62 -9.53 -10.79
CA PHE A 508 24.70 -8.67 -11.53
C PHE A 508 23.63 -8.17 -10.58
N VAL A 509 23.65 -6.89 -10.26
CA VAL A 509 22.75 -6.28 -9.27
C VAL A 509 21.75 -5.35 -9.97
N VAL A 510 20.48 -5.42 -9.58
CA VAL A 510 19.40 -4.59 -10.13
C VAL A 510 18.99 -3.53 -9.12
N GLY A 511 19.13 -2.24 -9.47
CA GLY A 511 18.66 -1.10 -8.70
C GLY A 511 17.48 -0.44 -9.41
N ARG A 512 16.32 -0.35 -8.76
CA ARG A 512 15.13 0.31 -9.30
C ARG A 512 14.97 1.68 -8.69
N CYS A 513 15.21 2.73 -9.47
CA CYS A 513 15.19 4.12 -9.00
C CYS A 513 13.77 4.69 -8.78
N SER A 514 12.72 4.02 -9.28
CA SER A 514 11.33 4.49 -9.24
C SER A 514 10.49 3.96 -8.08
N THR A 515 11.01 3.03 -7.26
CA THR A 515 10.20 2.28 -6.28
C THR A 515 10.33 2.75 -4.84
N LEU A 516 11.25 3.67 -4.54
CA LEU A 516 11.58 4.08 -3.17
C LEU A 516 11.38 5.58 -2.96
N PRO A 517 10.95 6.01 -1.74
CA PRO A 517 11.04 7.41 -1.33
C PRO A 517 12.49 7.89 -1.37
N ASP A 518 12.68 9.16 -1.70
CA ASP A 518 13.95 9.78 -2.05
C ASP A 518 15.09 9.56 -1.02
N ASP A 519 14.79 9.60 0.29
CA ASP A 519 15.78 9.41 1.36
C ASP A 519 16.26 7.95 1.51
N HIS A 520 15.49 6.98 0.99
CA HIS A 520 15.80 5.55 1.06
C HIS A 520 16.54 5.07 -0.17
N LEU A 521 16.30 5.67 -1.32
CA LEU A 521 16.99 5.34 -2.56
C LEU A 521 18.50 5.56 -2.42
N ASP A 522 18.90 6.66 -1.77
CA ASP A 522 20.29 6.96 -1.47
C ASP A 522 20.92 5.90 -0.56
N ALA A 523 20.20 5.49 0.48
CA ALA A 523 20.68 4.48 1.43
C ALA A 523 20.76 3.09 0.81
N ASP A 524 19.83 2.74 -0.07
CA ASP A 524 19.84 1.45 -0.77
C ASP A 524 20.91 1.41 -1.87
N LEU A 525 21.10 2.48 -2.64
CA LEU A 525 22.11 2.53 -3.68
C LEU A 525 23.54 2.58 -3.09
N PHE A 526 23.76 3.49 -2.13
CA PHE A 526 25.10 3.83 -1.63
C PHE A 526 25.44 3.25 -0.26
N GLY A 527 24.45 2.67 0.43
CA GLY A 527 24.62 2.20 1.81
C GLY A 527 24.48 3.32 2.86
N HIS A 528 24.34 2.95 4.12
CA HIS A 528 24.35 3.92 5.22
C HIS A 528 25.17 3.44 6.42
N ASP A 529 25.78 4.40 7.14
CA ASP A 529 26.44 4.21 8.43
C ASP A 529 25.78 5.15 9.44
N ARG A 530 25.39 4.63 10.62
CA ARG A 530 24.96 5.49 11.73
C ARG A 530 26.16 5.84 12.61
N PRO A 531 26.48 7.13 12.84
CA PRO A 531 27.49 7.51 13.82
C PRO A 531 26.98 7.21 15.23
N GLY A 532 27.70 6.41 16.00
CA GLY A 532 27.52 6.30 17.47
C GLY A 532 27.12 4.92 18.02
N GLY A 533 27.15 3.84 17.29
CA GLY A 533 26.85 2.50 17.82
C GLY A 533 28.05 1.54 17.74
N ALA A 534 28.49 1.00 18.88
CA ALA A 534 29.54 -0.02 18.98
C ALA A 534 29.09 -1.44 18.51
N SER A 535 28.02 -1.54 17.73
CA SER A 535 27.47 -2.80 17.25
C SER A 535 27.44 -2.81 15.73
N SER A 536 27.92 -3.89 15.10
CA SER A 536 27.96 -4.14 13.66
C SER A 536 26.60 -4.14 12.97
N ALA A 537 25.50 -4.10 13.70
CA ALA A 537 24.10 -4.08 13.21
C ALA A 537 23.64 -2.70 12.68
N ALA A 538 24.47 -1.66 12.78
CA ALA A 538 24.10 -0.28 12.39
C ALA A 538 24.52 0.09 10.95
N THR A 539 25.19 -0.79 10.21
CA THR A 539 25.79 -0.53 8.91
C THR A 539 25.15 -1.40 7.84
N LYS A 540 24.49 -0.79 6.84
CA LYS A 540 23.92 -1.51 5.68
C LYS A 540 24.76 -1.24 4.42
N PRO A 541 25.33 -2.27 3.76
CA PRO A 541 25.99 -2.08 2.48
C PRO A 541 24.98 -1.71 1.39
N GLY A 542 25.38 -0.82 0.47
CA GLY A 542 24.58 -0.41 -0.66
C GLY A 542 24.65 -1.38 -1.85
N LEU A 543 23.73 -1.21 -2.82
CA LEU A 543 23.70 -2.00 -4.05
C LEU A 543 25.02 -1.88 -4.84
N PHE A 544 25.69 -0.73 -4.82
CA PHE A 544 27.00 -0.56 -5.45
C PHE A 544 28.10 -1.39 -4.79
N GLU A 545 28.05 -1.57 -3.49
CA GLU A 545 28.99 -2.46 -2.78
C GLU A 545 28.72 -3.92 -3.15
N GLY A 546 27.44 -4.31 -3.24
CA GLY A 546 27.03 -5.65 -3.67
C GLY A 546 27.36 -5.95 -5.14
N ALA A 547 27.50 -4.91 -5.97
CA ALA A 547 27.88 -5.03 -7.39
C ALA A 547 29.40 -4.97 -7.62
N ASN A 548 30.21 -4.84 -6.56
CA ASN A 548 31.65 -4.65 -6.69
C ASN A 548 32.32 -5.79 -7.50
N GLY A 549 33.15 -5.44 -8.46
CA GLY A 549 33.74 -6.34 -9.44
C GLY A 549 32.79 -6.78 -10.56
N GLY A 550 31.50 -6.42 -10.49
CA GLY A 550 30.43 -6.89 -11.39
C GLY A 550 29.76 -5.79 -12.20
N VAL A 551 28.45 -5.95 -12.38
CA VAL A 551 27.59 -5.04 -13.17
C VAL A 551 26.40 -4.60 -12.34
N ILE A 552 26.06 -3.32 -12.36
CA ILE A 552 24.79 -2.82 -11.80
C ILE A 552 23.87 -2.32 -12.93
N TYR A 553 22.62 -2.77 -12.89
CA TYR A 553 21.56 -2.27 -13.75
C TYR A 553 20.69 -1.30 -12.97
N LEU A 554 20.62 -0.04 -13.39
CA LEU A 554 19.81 1.01 -12.80
C LEU A 554 18.58 1.28 -13.67
N ASP A 555 17.40 0.84 -13.24
CA ASP A 555 16.15 1.10 -13.95
C ASP A 555 15.54 2.44 -13.53
N GLU A 556 15.08 3.22 -14.51
CA GLU A 556 14.52 4.56 -14.37
C GLU A 556 15.46 5.57 -13.67
N VAL A 557 16.70 5.65 -14.17
CA VAL A 557 17.71 6.61 -13.66
C VAL A 557 17.25 8.08 -13.71
N SER A 558 16.25 8.39 -14.55
CA SER A 558 15.58 9.70 -14.62
C SER A 558 14.85 10.11 -13.34
N GLU A 559 14.56 9.17 -12.44
CA GLU A 559 13.89 9.42 -11.16
C GLU A 559 14.86 9.75 -10.01
N LEU A 560 16.18 9.68 -10.27
CA LEU A 560 17.19 10.02 -9.26
C LEU A 560 17.12 11.51 -8.89
N LEU A 561 17.14 11.80 -7.60
CA LEU A 561 17.33 13.17 -7.10
C LEU A 561 18.73 13.70 -7.42
N VAL A 562 18.85 15.02 -7.49
CA VAL A 562 20.12 15.72 -7.81
C VAL A 562 21.26 15.30 -6.86
N GLY A 563 20.95 15.03 -5.57
CA GLY A 563 21.94 14.52 -4.59
C GLY A 563 22.44 13.13 -4.93
N ALA A 564 21.56 12.20 -5.31
CA ALA A 564 21.92 10.85 -5.75
C ALA A 564 22.68 10.85 -7.07
N GLN A 565 22.30 11.75 -8.00
CA GLN A 565 23.00 11.93 -9.26
C GLN A 565 24.48 12.32 -9.06
N ALA A 566 24.76 13.21 -8.10
CA ALA A 566 26.13 13.61 -7.78
C ALA A 566 26.97 12.46 -7.22
N LYS A 567 26.36 11.59 -6.38
CA LYS A 567 27.02 10.39 -5.85
C LYS A 567 27.28 9.36 -6.93
N LEU A 568 26.29 9.13 -7.80
CA LEU A 568 26.40 8.21 -8.94
C LEU A 568 27.54 8.63 -9.86
N LEU A 569 27.67 9.94 -10.13
CA LEU A 569 28.76 10.47 -10.95
C LEU A 569 30.14 10.10 -10.37
N ARG A 570 30.33 10.28 -9.04
CA ARG A 570 31.60 9.92 -8.37
C ARG A 570 31.91 8.43 -8.46
N VAL A 571 30.89 7.57 -8.34
CA VAL A 571 31.07 6.12 -8.51
C VAL A 571 31.52 5.79 -9.94
N ILE A 572 30.91 6.40 -10.94
CA ILE A 572 31.24 6.13 -12.34
C ILE A 572 32.62 6.66 -12.72
N GLU A 573 33.01 7.83 -12.21
CA GLU A 573 34.30 8.49 -12.61
C GLU A 573 35.49 7.99 -11.82
N MET A 574 35.35 7.88 -10.49
CA MET A 574 36.45 7.63 -9.55
C MET A 574 36.36 6.27 -8.87
N GLY A 575 35.23 5.55 -9.03
CA GLY A 575 34.97 4.35 -8.23
C GLY A 575 34.73 4.67 -6.75
N GLU A 576 34.50 5.94 -6.39
CA GLU A 576 34.35 6.38 -5.02
C GLU A 576 32.90 6.30 -4.55
N LEU A 577 32.67 5.51 -3.51
CA LEU A 577 31.38 5.36 -2.85
C LEU A 577 31.47 5.95 -1.45
N ARG A 578 30.48 6.77 -1.08
CA ARG A 578 30.31 7.25 0.29
C ARG A 578 28.95 6.85 0.80
N ARG A 579 28.92 6.10 1.91
CA ARG A 579 27.66 5.75 2.58
C ARG A 579 26.99 6.99 3.18
N VAL A 580 25.69 6.96 3.27
CA VAL A 580 24.92 8.02 3.92
C VAL A 580 25.27 8.05 5.40
N GLY A 581 25.68 9.21 5.93
CA GLY A 581 26.11 9.37 7.33
C GLY A 581 27.57 8.99 7.63
N ALA A 582 28.33 8.45 6.66
CA ALA A 582 29.74 8.09 6.87
C ALA A 582 30.70 9.19 6.42
N ALA A 583 31.83 9.33 7.17
CA ALA A 583 32.92 10.20 6.78
C ALA A 583 33.90 9.52 5.79
N GLY A 584 33.95 8.17 5.78
CA GLY A 584 34.88 7.38 4.98
C GLY A 584 34.45 7.19 3.54
N VAL A 585 35.43 7.16 2.62
CA VAL A 585 35.24 6.81 1.21
C VAL A 585 35.60 5.35 1.02
N ARG A 586 34.80 4.60 0.23
CA ARG A 586 35.06 3.22 -0.20
C ARG A 586 35.28 3.21 -1.68
N HIS A 587 36.11 2.28 -2.18
CA HIS A 587 36.32 2.12 -3.60
C HIS A 587 35.55 0.90 -4.10
N VAL A 588 34.84 1.05 -5.24
CA VAL A 588 34.10 0.01 -5.93
C VAL A 588 34.45 0.03 -7.43
N ASP A 589 34.61 -1.13 -8.02
CA ASP A 589 34.78 -1.29 -9.48
C ASP A 589 33.50 -1.91 -10.06
N VAL A 590 32.62 -1.07 -10.59
CA VAL A 590 31.30 -1.52 -11.08
C VAL A 590 31.06 -0.99 -12.50
N ARG A 591 30.65 -1.87 -13.41
CA ARG A 591 30.14 -1.45 -14.72
C ARG A 591 28.67 -1.05 -14.58
N VAL A 592 28.32 0.15 -15.01
CA VAL A 592 26.96 0.70 -14.90
C VAL A 592 26.19 0.51 -16.21
N VAL A 593 25.01 -0.08 -16.12
CA VAL A 593 23.99 -0.12 -17.18
C VAL A 593 22.78 0.64 -16.68
N ALA A 594 22.47 1.76 -17.29
CA ALA A 594 21.36 2.64 -16.88
C ALA A 594 20.20 2.55 -17.88
N ALA A 595 18.97 2.61 -17.41
CA ALA A 595 17.78 2.67 -18.27
C ALA A 595 16.86 3.84 -17.90
N SER A 596 16.17 4.39 -18.90
CA SER A 596 15.20 5.47 -18.71
C SER A 596 14.07 5.38 -19.74
N THR A 597 12.84 5.68 -19.29
CA THR A 597 11.69 5.93 -20.18
C THR A 597 11.62 7.38 -20.66
N ARG A 598 12.29 8.29 -19.94
CA ARG A 598 12.24 9.74 -20.24
C ARG A 598 13.45 10.17 -21.06
N ASP A 599 13.25 11.22 -21.86
CA ASP A 599 14.35 11.92 -22.54
C ASP A 599 15.25 12.64 -21.50
N LEU A 600 16.39 12.01 -21.19
CA LEU A 600 17.37 12.57 -20.26
C LEU A 600 17.93 13.91 -20.74
N ALA A 601 18.14 14.08 -22.06
CA ALA A 601 18.61 15.36 -22.61
C ALA A 601 17.57 16.48 -22.37
N GLY A 602 16.29 16.15 -22.48
CA GLY A 602 15.21 17.06 -22.12
C GLY A 602 15.16 17.38 -20.62
N LEU A 603 15.51 16.43 -19.75
CA LEU A 603 15.63 16.67 -18.30
C LEU A 603 16.84 17.55 -17.97
N VAL A 604 17.96 17.38 -18.65
CA VAL A 604 19.15 18.25 -18.52
C VAL A 604 18.78 19.69 -18.86
N ARG A 605 18.12 19.94 -20.00
CA ARG A 605 17.67 21.29 -20.37
C ARG A 605 16.75 21.95 -19.35
N ARG A 606 16.02 21.17 -18.56
CA ARG A 606 15.13 21.64 -17.49
C ARG A 606 15.80 21.74 -16.12
N GLY A 607 17.09 21.40 -16.01
CA GLY A 607 17.82 21.39 -14.74
C GLY A 607 17.43 20.29 -13.76
N LEU A 608 16.66 19.29 -14.21
CA LEU A 608 16.20 18.14 -13.42
C LEU A 608 17.15 16.96 -13.44
N PHE A 609 18.09 16.94 -14.39
CA PHE A 609 19.15 15.96 -14.49
C PHE A 609 20.49 16.67 -14.75
N ARG A 610 21.57 16.20 -14.13
CA ARG A 610 22.89 16.82 -14.26
C ARG A 610 23.49 16.53 -15.64
N ASP A 611 24.05 17.55 -16.26
CA ASP A 611 24.69 17.48 -17.56
C ASP A 611 25.91 16.55 -17.54
N ASP A 612 26.78 16.71 -16.54
CA ASP A 612 27.99 15.90 -16.38
C ASP A 612 27.65 14.39 -16.22
N LEU A 613 26.64 14.04 -15.42
CA LEU A 613 26.21 12.65 -15.29
C LEU A 613 25.60 12.11 -16.59
N TYR A 614 24.82 12.91 -17.31
CA TYR A 614 24.24 12.50 -18.57
C TYR A 614 25.34 12.12 -19.60
N TYR A 615 26.37 12.97 -19.78
CA TYR A 615 27.48 12.68 -20.68
C TYR A 615 28.23 11.42 -20.26
N ARG A 616 28.40 11.18 -18.97
CA ARG A 616 29.11 10.02 -18.46
C ARG A 616 28.31 8.72 -18.63
N LEU A 617 27.00 8.73 -18.41
CA LEU A 617 26.12 7.59 -18.67
C LEU A 617 25.95 7.27 -20.13
N ASN A 618 26.04 8.26 -21.00
CA ASN A 618 25.85 8.15 -22.46
C ASN A 618 27.08 7.59 -23.20
N GLY A 619 27.83 6.68 -22.57
CA GLY A 619 29.00 6.05 -23.18
C GLY A 619 28.63 5.15 -24.35
N ILE A 620 27.63 4.29 -24.18
CA ILE A 620 27.02 3.45 -25.21
C ILE A 620 25.52 3.64 -25.14
N ARG A 621 24.91 4.23 -26.17
CA ARG A 621 23.47 4.51 -26.19
C ARG A 621 22.74 3.47 -27.03
N LEU A 622 21.70 2.88 -26.41
CA LEU A 622 20.81 1.92 -27.05
C LEU A 622 19.36 2.46 -26.95
N GLU A 623 18.66 2.50 -28.08
CA GLU A 623 17.26 2.92 -28.15
C GLU A 623 16.40 1.73 -28.53
N VAL A 624 15.55 1.30 -27.60
CA VAL A 624 14.67 0.13 -27.78
C VAL A 624 13.37 0.59 -28.42
N PRO A 625 13.03 0.14 -29.61
CA PRO A 625 11.80 0.50 -30.29
C PRO A 625 10.60 -0.09 -29.50
N PRO A 626 9.48 0.64 -29.38
CA PRO A 626 8.28 0.12 -28.78
C PRO A 626 7.65 -1.00 -29.63
N LEU A 627 6.88 -1.89 -29.01
CA LEU A 627 6.35 -3.09 -29.68
C LEU A 627 5.48 -2.78 -30.91
N ARG A 628 4.76 -1.67 -30.89
CA ARG A 628 3.94 -1.19 -32.03
C ARG A 628 4.77 -0.83 -33.28
N GLU A 629 6.06 -0.59 -33.16
CA GLU A 629 6.96 -0.30 -34.25
C GLU A 629 7.70 -1.54 -34.79
N ARG A 630 7.54 -2.69 -34.11
CA ARG A 630 8.06 -3.99 -34.48
C ARG A 630 6.94 -5.02 -34.54
N VAL A 631 6.00 -4.76 -35.46
CA VAL A 631 4.75 -5.54 -35.57
C VAL A 631 5.02 -7.02 -35.88
N GLU A 632 6.11 -7.31 -36.58
CA GLU A 632 6.56 -8.67 -36.91
C GLU A 632 6.90 -9.48 -35.63
N ASP A 633 7.39 -8.82 -34.58
CA ASP A 633 7.74 -9.46 -33.32
C ASP A 633 6.49 -9.83 -32.48
N ILE A 634 5.33 -9.18 -32.74
CA ILE A 634 4.13 -9.36 -31.89
C ILE A 634 3.67 -10.83 -31.90
N GLU A 635 3.57 -11.43 -33.08
CA GLU A 635 3.13 -12.81 -33.21
C GLU A 635 4.20 -13.78 -32.70
N LEU A 636 5.47 -13.55 -33.05
CA LEU A 636 6.59 -14.37 -32.62
C LEU A 636 6.72 -14.39 -31.07
N ILE A 637 6.74 -13.22 -30.44
CA ILE A 637 6.76 -13.07 -28.98
C ILE A 637 5.49 -13.65 -28.36
N GLY A 638 4.34 -13.44 -29.02
CA GLY A 638 3.06 -13.94 -28.57
C GLY A 638 3.00 -15.46 -28.55
N GLN A 639 3.48 -16.12 -29.59
CA GLN A 639 3.57 -17.58 -29.65
C GLN A 639 4.48 -18.14 -28.56
N TYR A 640 5.66 -17.52 -28.36
CA TYR A 640 6.56 -17.88 -27.29
C TYR A 640 5.89 -17.85 -25.90
N PHE A 641 5.13 -16.80 -25.58
CA PHE A 641 4.40 -16.73 -24.32
C PHE A 641 3.23 -17.68 -24.25
N LEU A 642 2.55 -17.93 -25.38
CA LEU A 642 1.45 -18.89 -25.47
C LEU A 642 1.92 -20.31 -25.14
N GLU A 643 2.98 -20.78 -25.78
CA GLU A 643 3.58 -22.10 -25.53
C GLU A 643 3.97 -22.26 -24.05
N ARG A 644 4.61 -21.23 -23.50
CA ARG A 644 5.02 -21.22 -22.11
C ARG A 644 3.84 -21.23 -21.13
N ALA A 645 2.79 -20.44 -21.41
CA ALA A 645 1.59 -20.41 -20.59
C ALA A 645 0.81 -21.71 -20.70
N CYS A 646 0.75 -22.33 -21.90
CA CYS A 646 0.15 -23.64 -22.11
C CYS A 646 0.89 -24.73 -21.35
N ALA A 647 2.23 -24.73 -21.39
CA ALA A 647 3.05 -25.69 -20.65
C ALA A 647 2.85 -25.56 -19.13
N GLN A 648 2.78 -24.32 -18.60
CA GLN A 648 2.53 -24.05 -17.18
C GLN A 648 1.14 -24.46 -16.71
N SER A 649 0.14 -24.28 -17.59
CA SER A 649 -1.28 -24.58 -17.28
C SER A 649 -1.67 -26.01 -17.65
N ARG A 650 -0.79 -26.78 -18.31
CA ARG A 650 -1.06 -28.09 -18.90
C ARG A 650 -2.29 -28.08 -19.83
N LYS A 651 -2.45 -27.01 -20.60
CA LYS A 651 -3.51 -26.82 -21.56
C LYS A 651 -2.95 -26.74 -22.97
N ARG A 652 -3.73 -27.17 -23.96
CA ARG A 652 -3.46 -27.00 -25.39
C ARG A 652 -4.39 -25.96 -25.97
N VAL A 653 -3.95 -24.74 -26.03
CA VAL A 653 -4.75 -23.58 -26.47
C VAL A 653 -4.05 -22.94 -27.66
N SER A 654 -4.79 -22.44 -28.62
CA SER A 654 -4.26 -21.66 -29.75
C SER A 654 -5.12 -20.43 -30.02
N PHE A 655 -4.56 -19.43 -30.69
CA PHE A 655 -5.28 -18.23 -31.13
C PHE A 655 -5.72 -18.36 -32.59
N THR A 656 -6.88 -17.82 -32.92
CA THR A 656 -7.34 -17.71 -34.31
C THR A 656 -6.53 -16.66 -35.09
N GLY A 657 -6.55 -16.73 -36.42
CA GLY A 657 -5.97 -15.71 -37.29
C GLY A 657 -6.49 -14.30 -37.04
N ASP A 658 -7.79 -14.19 -36.70
CA ASP A 658 -8.42 -12.90 -36.34
C ASP A 658 -7.93 -12.35 -35.01
N ALA A 659 -7.67 -13.20 -34.02
CA ALA A 659 -7.05 -12.79 -32.76
C ALA A 659 -5.62 -12.24 -32.97
N TRP A 660 -4.82 -12.92 -33.81
CA TRP A 660 -3.48 -12.42 -34.18
C TRP A 660 -3.56 -11.12 -34.98
N ALA A 661 -4.53 -10.96 -35.87
CA ALA A 661 -4.74 -9.70 -36.60
C ALA A 661 -5.05 -8.54 -35.63
N GLN A 662 -5.88 -8.82 -34.61
CA GLN A 662 -6.19 -7.86 -33.54
C GLN A 662 -4.96 -7.52 -32.72
N PHE A 663 -4.11 -8.48 -32.35
CA PHE A 663 -2.85 -8.23 -31.65
C PHE A 663 -1.92 -7.33 -32.46
N ARG A 664 -1.78 -7.57 -33.79
CA ARG A 664 -0.96 -6.73 -34.68
C ARG A 664 -1.48 -5.30 -34.80
N SER A 665 -2.76 -5.08 -34.68
CA SER A 665 -3.37 -3.73 -34.76
C SER A 665 -3.39 -2.95 -33.45
N HIS A 666 -3.13 -3.59 -32.33
CA HIS A 666 -3.13 -2.95 -31.00
C HIS A 666 -1.86 -2.14 -30.75
N PRO A 667 -1.94 -0.94 -30.11
CA PRO A 667 -0.79 -0.06 -29.91
C PRO A 667 0.17 -0.48 -28.81
N TRP A 668 -0.18 -1.44 -27.99
CA TRP A 668 0.62 -2.00 -26.88
C TRP A 668 1.31 -0.94 -26.01
N PRO A 669 0.59 -0.10 -25.27
CA PRO A 669 1.20 0.92 -24.40
C PRO A 669 2.07 0.33 -23.28
N GLY A 670 1.82 -0.90 -22.85
CA GLY A 670 2.66 -1.67 -21.92
C GLY A 670 3.63 -2.62 -22.61
N ASN A 671 3.78 -2.52 -23.94
CA ASN A 671 4.73 -3.27 -24.77
C ASN A 671 4.68 -4.80 -24.54
N VAL A 672 5.82 -5.46 -24.48
CA VAL A 672 5.95 -6.92 -24.32
C VAL A 672 5.34 -7.41 -23.00
N GLN A 673 5.40 -6.61 -21.95
CA GLN A 673 4.82 -6.99 -20.65
C GLN A 673 3.28 -7.04 -20.69
N GLU A 674 2.66 -6.13 -21.43
CA GLU A 674 1.21 -6.13 -21.65
C GLU A 674 0.79 -7.32 -22.52
N LEU A 675 1.51 -7.59 -23.61
CA LEU A 675 1.28 -8.75 -24.48
C LEU A 675 1.36 -10.05 -23.68
N LYS A 676 2.42 -10.22 -22.89
CA LYS A 676 2.59 -11.38 -22.00
C LYS A 676 1.39 -11.56 -21.06
N SER A 677 1.01 -10.51 -20.33
CA SER A 677 -0.10 -10.57 -19.37
C SER A 677 -1.43 -10.86 -20.04
N MET A 678 -1.64 -10.38 -21.26
CA MET A 678 -2.82 -10.66 -22.07
C MET A 678 -2.92 -12.15 -22.43
N ILE A 679 -1.83 -12.73 -22.91
CA ILE A 679 -1.77 -14.14 -23.31
C ILE A 679 -1.93 -15.06 -22.10
N GLU A 680 -1.22 -14.79 -21.00
CA GLU A 680 -1.35 -15.56 -19.76
C GLU A 680 -2.79 -15.54 -19.23
N ARG A 681 -3.48 -14.40 -19.33
CA ARG A 681 -4.89 -14.28 -18.98
C ARG A 681 -5.79 -15.07 -19.91
N ALA A 682 -5.58 -14.99 -21.21
CA ALA A 682 -6.38 -15.72 -22.21
C ALA A 682 -6.26 -17.23 -22.00
N VAL A 683 -5.06 -17.76 -21.83
CA VAL A 683 -4.83 -19.19 -21.54
C VAL A 683 -5.43 -19.60 -20.18
N SER A 684 -5.38 -18.73 -19.18
CA SER A 684 -5.99 -19.03 -17.87
C SER A 684 -7.49 -19.21 -17.95
N LEU A 685 -8.18 -18.41 -18.80
CA LEU A 685 -9.63 -18.41 -18.95
C LEU A 685 -10.15 -19.49 -19.94
N ALA A 686 -9.32 -19.93 -20.87
CA ALA A 686 -9.67 -20.93 -21.86
C ALA A 686 -9.76 -22.35 -21.27
N ALA A 687 -10.60 -23.22 -21.83
CA ALA A 687 -10.61 -24.64 -21.57
C ALA A 687 -9.47 -25.35 -22.34
N ASP A 688 -9.16 -26.61 -21.97
CA ASP A 688 -8.17 -27.40 -22.71
C ASP A 688 -8.69 -27.74 -24.10
N GLY A 689 -7.90 -27.47 -25.13
CA GLY A 689 -8.27 -27.66 -26.54
C GLY A 689 -8.95 -26.45 -27.19
N ASP A 690 -9.17 -25.35 -26.47
CA ASP A 690 -9.85 -24.18 -27.01
C ASP A 690 -9.05 -23.45 -28.09
N LEU A 691 -9.81 -22.95 -29.10
CA LEU A 691 -9.34 -22.00 -30.09
C LEU A 691 -9.83 -20.59 -29.72
N ILE A 692 -8.95 -19.74 -29.20
CA ILE A 692 -9.30 -18.42 -28.69
C ILE A 692 -9.50 -17.43 -29.85
N GLY A 693 -10.74 -16.96 -30.02
CA GLY A 693 -11.08 -15.93 -30.99
C GLY A 693 -10.86 -14.52 -30.47
N ALA A 694 -11.05 -13.54 -31.38
CA ALA A 694 -10.88 -12.11 -31.08
C ALA A 694 -11.84 -11.60 -29.97
N GLU A 695 -13.00 -12.23 -29.80
CA GLU A 695 -14.00 -11.89 -28.78
C GLU A 695 -13.56 -12.19 -27.34
N LEU A 696 -12.67 -13.18 -27.14
CA LEU A 696 -12.13 -13.55 -25.84
C LEU A 696 -10.88 -12.73 -25.45
N VAL A 697 -10.43 -11.86 -26.36
CA VAL A 697 -9.29 -10.96 -26.17
C VAL A 697 -9.81 -9.52 -26.06
N PRO A 698 -10.18 -9.01 -24.87
CA PRO A 698 -10.76 -7.68 -24.71
C PRO A 698 -9.69 -6.58 -24.87
N LEU A 699 -9.21 -6.39 -26.08
CA LEU A 699 -8.38 -5.25 -26.44
C LEU A 699 -9.31 -4.06 -26.71
N ARG A 700 -9.15 -2.98 -25.94
CA ARG A 700 -9.87 -1.73 -26.24
C ARG A 700 -9.39 -1.20 -27.60
N PRO A 701 -10.29 -0.89 -28.55
CA PRO A 701 -9.88 -0.36 -29.85
C PRO A 701 -9.06 0.92 -29.64
N ALA A 702 -7.91 1.00 -30.28
CA ALA A 702 -7.05 2.17 -30.23
C ALA A 702 -7.81 3.38 -30.78
N ARG A 703 -8.01 4.42 -29.97
CA ARG A 703 -8.33 5.74 -30.51
C ARG A 703 -7.14 6.19 -31.34
N ARG A 704 -7.34 6.27 -32.66
CA ARG A 704 -6.32 6.76 -33.61
C ARG A 704 -5.82 8.13 -33.17
N SER A 705 -4.63 8.19 -32.60
CA SER A 705 -3.89 9.43 -32.40
C SER A 705 -2.93 9.61 -33.55
N GLY A 706 -3.39 10.26 -34.60
CA GLY A 706 -2.51 10.77 -35.62
C GLY A 706 -2.02 12.16 -35.24
N ARG A 707 -0.71 12.31 -35.16
CA ARG A 707 0.12 13.47 -35.38
C ARG A 707 0.97 13.93 -34.18
N ALA A 708 2.26 14.11 -34.48
CA ALA A 708 3.30 14.53 -33.57
C ALA A 708 3.06 15.91 -32.91
N PRO A 709 3.61 16.15 -31.69
CA PRO A 709 3.40 17.39 -30.98
C PRO A 709 4.40 18.47 -31.40
N SER A 710 3.89 19.54 -31.97
CA SER A 710 4.54 20.85 -31.84
C SER A 710 3.67 21.70 -30.92
N GLY A 711 4.24 22.17 -29.85
CA GLY A 711 3.84 23.20 -28.89
C GLY A 711 2.35 23.55 -28.73
N ALA A 712 1.86 23.42 -27.50
CA ALA A 712 0.52 23.68 -26.98
C ALA A 712 -0.45 22.49 -27.13
N GLU A 713 -0.87 21.90 -25.97
CA GLU A 713 -1.92 20.89 -25.91
C GLU A 713 -3.21 21.41 -26.57
N PRO A 714 -3.74 20.76 -27.64
CA PRO A 714 -5.09 21.05 -28.08
C PRO A 714 -6.07 20.29 -27.20
N LEU A 715 -6.97 21.01 -26.57
CA LEU A 715 -8.16 20.52 -25.87
C LEU A 715 -8.89 19.46 -26.72
N ARG A 716 -9.31 18.35 -26.10
CA ARG A 716 -10.05 17.23 -26.72
C ARG A 716 -11.27 17.73 -27.50
N PRO A 717 -11.69 17.12 -28.61
CA PRO A 717 -12.85 17.54 -29.39
C PRO A 717 -14.15 17.68 -28.57
N GLU A 718 -14.35 16.80 -27.57
CA GLU A 718 -15.48 16.86 -26.64
C GLU A 718 -15.44 18.10 -25.75
N SER A 719 -14.26 18.61 -25.42
CA SER A 719 -14.09 19.82 -24.60
C SER A 719 -14.34 21.11 -25.38
N ARG A 720 -14.15 21.11 -26.70
CA ARG A 720 -14.50 22.27 -27.54
C ARG A 720 -16.02 22.40 -27.65
N THR A 721 -16.73 21.33 -27.93
CA THR A 721 -18.19 21.32 -28.00
C THR A 721 -18.81 21.69 -26.64
N GLU A 722 -18.29 21.15 -25.55
CA GLU A 722 -18.76 21.45 -24.19
C GLU A 722 -18.45 22.91 -23.80
N ARG A 723 -17.28 23.43 -24.15
CA ARG A 723 -16.90 24.83 -23.91
C ARG A 723 -17.84 25.80 -24.68
N GLU A 724 -18.14 25.49 -25.93
CA GLU A 724 -19.04 26.29 -26.76
C GLU A 724 -20.47 26.28 -26.23
N GLN A 725 -20.96 25.12 -25.76
CA GLN A 725 -22.28 24.98 -25.14
C GLN A 725 -22.38 25.80 -23.86
N ILE A 726 -21.36 25.82 -23.01
CA ILE A 726 -21.32 26.61 -21.79
C ILE A 726 -21.28 28.10 -22.11
N LEU A 727 -20.45 28.53 -23.06
CA LEU A 727 -20.40 29.91 -23.50
C LEU A 727 -21.73 30.42 -24.10
N THR A 728 -22.36 29.56 -24.91
CA THR A 728 -23.67 29.87 -25.51
C THR A 728 -24.75 30.05 -24.43
N ALA A 729 -24.78 29.14 -23.46
CA ALA A 729 -25.72 29.19 -22.34
C ALA A 729 -25.47 30.44 -21.46
N LEU A 730 -24.21 30.79 -21.18
CA LEU A 730 -23.86 31.99 -20.40
C LEU A 730 -24.25 33.25 -21.14
N ARG A 731 -23.99 33.36 -22.44
CA ARG A 731 -24.39 34.51 -23.28
C ARG A 731 -25.92 34.65 -23.35
N ALA A 732 -26.65 33.53 -23.56
CA ALA A 732 -28.12 33.55 -23.62
C ALA A 732 -28.75 34.00 -22.30
N ASN A 733 -28.08 33.74 -21.16
CA ASN A 733 -28.54 34.16 -19.83
C ASN A 733 -27.80 35.39 -19.28
N ARG A 734 -27.20 36.20 -20.14
CA ARG A 734 -26.51 37.46 -19.79
C ARG A 734 -25.53 37.31 -18.62
N GLY A 735 -24.75 36.23 -18.61
CA GLY A 735 -23.76 35.96 -17.59
C GLY A 735 -24.31 35.36 -16.28
N ASN A 736 -25.63 35.15 -16.16
CA ASN A 736 -26.24 34.55 -14.98
C ASN A 736 -25.93 33.04 -14.92
N GLN A 737 -24.94 32.68 -14.12
CA GLN A 737 -24.41 31.33 -13.99
C GLN A 737 -25.46 30.33 -13.47
N SER A 738 -26.42 30.79 -12.63
CA SER A 738 -27.45 29.91 -12.09
C SER A 738 -28.51 29.54 -13.13
N GLU A 739 -28.85 30.46 -14.02
CA GLU A 739 -29.79 30.25 -15.12
C GLU A 739 -29.12 29.48 -16.27
N ALA A 740 -27.87 29.80 -16.59
CA ALA A 740 -27.06 29.06 -17.55
C ALA A 740 -26.89 27.60 -17.13
N ALA A 741 -26.68 27.31 -15.83
CA ALA A 741 -26.60 25.93 -15.32
C ALA A 741 -27.94 25.20 -15.46
N ARG A 742 -29.08 25.86 -15.25
CA ARG A 742 -30.41 25.27 -15.46
C ARG A 742 -30.69 25.00 -16.94
N SER A 743 -30.30 25.89 -17.84
CA SER A 743 -30.48 25.71 -19.30
C SER A 743 -29.59 24.58 -19.89
N LEU A 744 -28.51 24.23 -19.22
CA LEU A 744 -27.60 23.11 -19.59
C LEU A 744 -28.04 21.76 -18.99
N GLY A 745 -29.36 21.46 -19.04
CA GLY A 745 -29.91 20.17 -18.60
C GLY A 745 -30.07 20.05 -17.07
N GLY A 746 -30.29 21.16 -16.35
CA GLY A 746 -30.49 21.17 -14.89
C GLY A 746 -29.20 20.99 -14.07
N MET A 747 -28.06 21.31 -14.66
CA MET A 747 -26.77 21.21 -14.01
C MET A 747 -26.71 22.10 -12.76
N LYS A 748 -26.09 21.64 -11.69
CA LYS A 748 -25.85 22.50 -10.51
C LYS A 748 -24.86 23.63 -10.84
N ARG A 749 -25.09 24.83 -10.31
CA ARG A 749 -24.21 26.00 -10.50
C ARG A 749 -22.74 25.68 -10.15
N THR A 750 -22.50 24.92 -9.10
CA THR A 750 -21.16 24.50 -8.68
C THR A 750 -20.46 23.63 -9.74
N THR A 751 -21.21 22.76 -10.40
CA THR A 751 -20.71 21.93 -11.50
C THR A 751 -20.38 22.79 -12.73
N LEU A 752 -21.22 23.79 -13.03
CA LEU A 752 -20.93 24.75 -14.10
C LEU A 752 -19.66 25.56 -13.81
N LEU A 753 -19.49 26.09 -12.60
CA LEU A 753 -18.29 26.81 -12.19
C LEU A 753 -17.03 25.98 -12.28
N TYR A 754 -17.09 24.70 -11.87
CA TYR A 754 -15.99 23.75 -12.02
C TYR A 754 -15.62 23.53 -13.49
N LYS A 755 -16.62 23.35 -14.36
CA LYS A 755 -16.42 23.17 -15.81
C LYS A 755 -15.87 24.43 -16.46
N MET A 756 -16.37 25.62 -16.08
CA MET A 756 -15.84 26.90 -16.55
C MET A 756 -14.36 27.05 -16.19
N LYS A 757 -13.98 26.73 -14.95
CA LYS A 757 -12.59 26.77 -14.51
C LYS A 757 -11.72 25.73 -15.24
N LYS A 758 -12.24 24.54 -15.46
CA LYS A 758 -11.54 23.45 -16.17
C LYS A 758 -11.32 23.76 -17.65
N LEU A 759 -12.24 24.52 -18.25
CA LEU A 759 -12.23 24.89 -19.67
C LEU A 759 -11.66 26.29 -19.92
N ASP A 760 -11.08 26.94 -18.89
CA ASP A 760 -10.51 28.29 -18.89
C ASP A 760 -11.48 29.33 -19.53
N ILE A 761 -12.75 29.30 -19.11
CA ILE A 761 -13.77 30.26 -19.57
C ILE A 761 -13.73 31.49 -18.65
N ARG A 762 -13.40 32.67 -19.22
CA ARG A 762 -13.24 33.91 -18.50
C ARG A 762 -14.50 34.79 -18.60
N PRO A 763 -14.76 35.67 -17.61
CA PRO A 763 -15.91 36.55 -17.64
C PRO A 763 -16.01 37.42 -18.89
N GLU A 764 -14.87 37.82 -19.45
CA GLU A 764 -14.74 38.64 -20.66
C GLU A 764 -15.28 37.94 -21.93
N GLU A 765 -15.45 36.63 -21.92
CA GLU A 765 -15.88 35.85 -23.07
C GLU A 765 -17.42 35.71 -23.20
N TYR A 766 -18.16 36.04 -22.14
CA TYR A 766 -19.63 35.88 -22.09
C TYR A 766 -20.38 37.11 -21.50
N GLY A 767 -19.61 38.14 -21.05
CA GLY A 767 -20.15 39.41 -20.51
C GLY A 767 -20.66 40.33 -21.55
#